data_ff990c2ac55290b969a77c322f2ed545
#
_entry.id   ff990c2ac55290b969a77c322f2ed545
#
_cell.length_a   1.000
_cell.length_b   1.000
_cell.length_c   1.000
_cell.angle_alpha   90.00
_cell.angle_beta   90.00
_cell.angle_gamma   90.00
#
_symmetry.space_group_name_H-M   'P 1'
#
loop_
_entity.id
_entity.type
_entity.pdbx_description
1 polymer ?
#
loop_
_entity_poly.entity_id
_entity_poly.type
_entity_poly.pdbx_seq_one_letter_code
_entity_poly.pdbx_strand_id
1 'polypeptide(L)'
;MSEARDTVGYSVGDGVVRIGICNPPVNALVRDVRAALIAAFDRAADEEGAVAIVLYGEGAAFASGAELSETDGTTDAPTMAELCARVEASRLPVVAALHGTVLGAGVELALAAHYRVADAETRIGFPEVKLGLMPSAGATQRLPRLAGAGAALEMMLTGQLCSIDDAPAEALADLVVEEDALAGAAQFVEALLEDGGAVRPTSGIRSGFSDPMAYQQAVAQRRDALAHAPELAPREIVAAVEAAILLPFEAGLAFEADAAQTCRDSEQSRALRAAFVAEHRARRLGLPADAPLPDLSRIAVLGGGPLAIQLVFAALVRGIAVQWGTRDPAALREGVPRLRDVFDEFVRRGALSEDDALDRLADLRIGDSAAMTGGVEMIVHAARGQGDVPAPEGIPRVSALPGKVRQVGLRFAPPIHAARLIEVIVGPAAMPEQIVAARALAKALDKIPVRVNSRGESIASRLLAACQRAADALVDLGQHPYEIDRSFRDWGWHRPPFLASDQRGLPDLATRPRAEGARNWCEVMVGHDRAGRTGGAGFYLWEGTPPVPSEDPELTALLDAERPAAKPLSHEQIRRLIFGAMANEGARMLASGMVARPSDIDVVATLALDLPRWRGGPMHLVGVYGLLSVRRAMDGLDHPDAAFWAPEPVFGELIKNGRSFEALNR
;
A
#
# COMPACT_ATOMS: atom_id res chain seq x y z
N MET A 1 1.82 -32.63 -20.51
CA MET A 1 0.41 -32.23 -20.72
C MET A 1 -0.22 -32.28 -19.34
N SER A 2 -0.41 -31.12 -18.70
CA SER A 2 -1.19 -31.03 -17.46
C SER A 2 -2.64 -31.30 -17.84
N GLU A 3 -3.29 -32.28 -17.20
CA GLU A 3 -4.75 -32.45 -17.29
C GLU A 3 -5.36 -31.10 -16.90
N ALA A 4 -6.19 -30.54 -17.78
CA ALA A 4 -6.96 -29.34 -17.47
C ALA A 4 -7.86 -29.70 -16.28
N ARG A 5 -7.56 -29.18 -15.10
CA ARG A 5 -8.46 -29.30 -13.95
C ARG A 5 -9.71 -28.48 -14.27
N ASP A 6 -10.88 -29.12 -14.12
CA ASP A 6 -12.14 -28.39 -14.20
C ASP A 6 -12.13 -27.27 -13.14
N THR A 7 -12.22 -26.02 -13.59
CA THR A 7 -12.21 -24.84 -12.72
C THR A 7 -13.58 -24.58 -12.07
N VAL A 8 -14.61 -25.33 -12.48
CA VAL A 8 -15.98 -25.27 -11.93
C VAL A 8 -16.51 -26.64 -11.75
N GLY A 9 -16.86 -27.02 -10.54
CA GLY A 9 -17.56 -28.23 -10.18
C GLY A 9 -19.07 -28.10 -10.46
N TYR A 10 -19.73 -29.19 -10.86
CA TYR A 10 -21.17 -29.25 -11.09
C TYR A 10 -21.75 -30.59 -10.58
N SER A 11 -22.72 -30.51 -9.69
CA SER A 11 -23.44 -31.69 -9.20
C SER A 11 -24.92 -31.38 -8.96
N VAL A 12 -25.77 -32.41 -8.98
CA VAL A 12 -27.20 -32.30 -8.70
C VAL A 12 -27.55 -33.32 -7.63
N GLY A 13 -28.29 -32.89 -6.63
CA GLY A 13 -28.79 -33.76 -5.56
C GLY A 13 -30.10 -33.17 -5.00
N ASP A 14 -31.14 -34.03 -4.88
CA ASP A 14 -32.45 -33.62 -4.36
C ASP A 14 -33.09 -32.42 -5.07
N GLY A 15 -32.85 -32.28 -6.38
CA GLY A 15 -33.30 -31.15 -7.18
C GLY A 15 -32.47 -29.87 -7.00
N VAL A 16 -31.45 -29.86 -6.16
CA VAL A 16 -30.56 -28.71 -5.96
C VAL A 16 -29.32 -28.88 -6.81
N VAL A 17 -29.05 -27.90 -7.69
CA VAL A 17 -27.84 -27.83 -8.47
C VAL A 17 -26.76 -27.15 -7.61
N ARG A 18 -25.59 -27.78 -7.48
CA ARG A 18 -24.42 -27.21 -6.78
C ARG A 18 -23.36 -26.85 -7.79
N ILE A 19 -22.98 -25.55 -7.83
CA ILE A 19 -21.93 -25.01 -8.69
C ILE A 19 -20.77 -24.56 -7.81
N GLY A 20 -19.62 -25.25 -7.90
CA GLY A 20 -18.44 -24.99 -7.09
C GLY A 20 -17.34 -24.29 -7.88
N ILE A 21 -16.78 -23.20 -7.36
CA ILE A 21 -15.63 -22.50 -7.94
C ILE A 21 -14.36 -23.19 -7.44
N CYS A 22 -13.53 -23.72 -8.35
CA CYS A 22 -12.30 -24.46 -8.03
C CYS A 22 -11.10 -23.88 -8.78
N ASN A 23 -10.61 -22.71 -8.36
CA ASN A 23 -9.43 -22.06 -8.92
C ASN A 23 -8.45 -21.64 -7.80
N PRO A 24 -7.78 -22.63 -7.15
CA PRO A 24 -6.91 -22.37 -6.02
C PRO A 24 -5.72 -21.48 -6.42
N PRO A 25 -5.12 -20.69 -5.47
CA PRO A 25 -5.39 -20.77 -4.03
C PRO A 25 -6.58 -19.93 -3.53
N VAL A 26 -7.14 -19.03 -4.34
CA VAL A 26 -8.07 -17.99 -3.87
C VAL A 26 -9.35 -17.88 -4.70
N ASN A 27 -9.60 -18.83 -5.56
CA ASN A 27 -10.77 -18.86 -6.46
C ASN A 27 -10.93 -17.57 -7.27
N ALA A 28 -9.82 -17.09 -7.86
CA ALA A 28 -9.83 -15.90 -8.72
C ALA A 28 -10.75 -16.09 -9.93
N LEU A 29 -11.62 -15.11 -10.18
CA LEU A 29 -12.62 -15.15 -11.24
C LEU A 29 -12.03 -14.71 -12.59
N VAL A 30 -10.99 -15.44 -13.04
CA VAL A 30 -10.36 -15.23 -14.35
C VAL A 30 -11.31 -15.60 -15.48
N ARG A 31 -11.00 -15.16 -16.71
CA ARG A 31 -11.85 -15.36 -17.90
C ARG A 31 -12.37 -16.78 -18.05
N ASP A 32 -11.51 -17.80 -17.93
CA ASP A 32 -11.91 -19.21 -18.12
C ASP A 32 -12.86 -19.68 -17.01
N VAL A 33 -12.69 -19.21 -15.78
CA VAL A 33 -13.62 -19.47 -14.67
C VAL A 33 -14.97 -18.82 -14.95
N ARG A 34 -14.98 -17.56 -15.42
CA ARG A 34 -16.23 -16.87 -15.78
C ARG A 34 -16.98 -17.58 -16.90
N ALA A 35 -16.27 -18.05 -17.93
CA ALA A 35 -16.86 -18.80 -19.02
C ALA A 35 -17.46 -20.14 -18.54
N ALA A 36 -16.73 -20.86 -17.68
CA ALA A 36 -17.18 -22.12 -17.10
C ALA A 36 -18.40 -21.92 -16.17
N LEU A 37 -18.44 -20.86 -15.38
CA LEU A 37 -19.59 -20.50 -14.54
C LEU A 37 -20.83 -20.18 -15.39
N ILE A 38 -20.72 -19.38 -16.44
CA ILE A 38 -21.84 -19.09 -17.35
C ILE A 38 -22.38 -20.39 -17.95
N ALA A 39 -21.52 -21.29 -18.45
CA ALA A 39 -21.92 -22.58 -18.97
C ALA A 39 -22.58 -23.45 -17.91
N ALA A 40 -22.16 -23.43 -16.66
CA ALA A 40 -22.77 -24.14 -15.56
C ALA A 40 -24.19 -23.61 -15.24
N PHE A 41 -24.38 -22.27 -15.26
CA PHE A 41 -25.71 -21.67 -15.10
C PHE A 41 -26.63 -21.92 -16.28
N ASP A 42 -26.11 -21.98 -17.52
CA ASP A 42 -26.89 -22.38 -18.71
C ASP A 42 -27.33 -23.81 -18.59
N ARG A 43 -26.44 -24.72 -18.19
CA ARG A 43 -26.77 -26.11 -17.93
C ARG A 43 -27.83 -26.26 -16.82
N ALA A 44 -27.70 -25.51 -15.71
CA ALA A 44 -28.63 -25.54 -14.61
C ALA A 44 -30.05 -25.08 -15.01
N ALA A 45 -30.16 -24.17 -15.98
CA ALA A 45 -31.44 -23.69 -16.49
C ALA A 45 -32.19 -24.78 -17.31
N ASP A 46 -31.44 -25.71 -17.89
CA ASP A 46 -31.96 -26.85 -18.70
C ASP A 46 -32.03 -28.15 -17.90
N GLU A 47 -31.60 -28.18 -16.63
CA GLU A 47 -31.56 -29.36 -15.77
C GLU A 47 -32.96 -29.74 -15.34
N GLU A 48 -33.42 -30.95 -15.77
CA GLU A 48 -34.77 -31.45 -15.48
C GLU A 48 -34.96 -31.74 -13.98
N GLY A 49 -35.99 -31.16 -13.38
CA GLY A 49 -36.26 -31.29 -11.94
C GLY A 49 -35.43 -30.40 -11.01
N ALA A 50 -34.61 -29.51 -11.56
CA ALA A 50 -33.89 -28.52 -10.74
C ALA A 50 -34.86 -27.47 -10.14
N VAL A 51 -34.72 -27.21 -8.84
CA VAL A 51 -35.60 -26.31 -8.08
C VAL A 51 -34.81 -25.13 -7.46
N ALA A 52 -33.48 -25.25 -7.28
CA ALA A 52 -32.63 -24.22 -6.78
C ALA A 52 -31.14 -24.41 -7.21
N ILE A 53 -30.35 -23.37 -7.09
CA ILE A 53 -28.91 -23.41 -7.34
C ILE A 53 -28.19 -22.95 -6.07
N VAL A 54 -27.19 -23.71 -5.61
CA VAL A 54 -26.20 -23.27 -4.58
C VAL A 54 -24.87 -23.03 -5.25
N LEU A 55 -24.40 -21.77 -5.16
CA LEU A 55 -23.09 -21.35 -5.66
C LEU A 55 -22.12 -21.25 -4.48
N TYR A 56 -20.97 -21.93 -4.55
CA TYR A 56 -20.00 -21.99 -3.47
C TYR A 56 -18.55 -21.96 -4.01
N GLY A 57 -17.60 -21.68 -3.14
CA GLY A 57 -16.18 -21.84 -3.44
C GLY A 57 -15.61 -23.12 -2.86
N GLU A 58 -14.67 -23.76 -3.53
CA GLU A 58 -13.91 -24.88 -2.96
C GLU A 58 -12.67 -24.35 -2.20
N GLY A 59 -12.32 -25.03 -1.11
CA GLY A 59 -11.13 -24.72 -0.32
C GLY A 59 -11.33 -23.61 0.71
N ALA A 60 -10.41 -22.64 0.79
CA ALA A 60 -10.31 -21.70 1.91
C ALA A 60 -11.18 -20.43 1.77
N ALA A 61 -11.80 -20.18 0.63
CA ALA A 61 -12.57 -18.98 0.38
C ALA A 61 -13.59 -19.15 -0.75
N PHE A 62 -14.68 -18.39 -0.70
CA PHE A 62 -15.67 -18.35 -1.76
C PHE A 62 -15.06 -17.91 -3.10
N ALA A 63 -14.61 -16.66 -3.20
CA ALA A 63 -13.87 -16.13 -4.34
C ALA A 63 -13.18 -14.80 -3.97
N SER A 64 -11.98 -14.58 -4.47
CA SER A 64 -11.27 -13.32 -4.28
C SER A 64 -10.87 -12.71 -5.61
N GLY A 65 -11.60 -11.68 -6.01
CA GLY A 65 -11.24 -10.74 -7.04
C GLY A 65 -10.98 -11.26 -8.44
N ALA A 66 -10.73 -10.33 -9.37
CA ALA A 66 -10.17 -10.57 -10.68
C ALA A 66 -8.62 -10.58 -10.61
N GLU A 67 -7.98 -11.23 -11.57
CA GLU A 67 -6.52 -11.17 -11.67
C GLU A 67 -6.09 -9.79 -12.19
N LEU A 68 -5.08 -9.18 -11.53
CA LEU A 68 -4.59 -7.84 -11.92
C LEU A 68 -4.04 -7.78 -13.35
N SER A 69 -3.55 -8.89 -13.88
CA SER A 69 -3.08 -8.99 -15.25
C SER A 69 -4.19 -8.77 -16.29
N GLU A 70 -5.45 -9.03 -15.95
CA GLU A 70 -6.61 -8.78 -16.82
C GLU A 70 -7.03 -7.29 -16.84
N THR A 71 -6.49 -6.46 -15.95
CA THR A 71 -6.83 -5.03 -15.91
C THR A 71 -6.05 -4.18 -16.91
N ASP A 72 -5.00 -4.70 -17.53
CA ASP A 72 -4.11 -3.98 -18.45
C ASP A 72 -4.47 -4.15 -19.95
N GLY A 73 -5.54 -4.89 -20.25
CA GLY A 73 -5.99 -5.16 -21.62
C GLY A 73 -7.47 -4.92 -21.85
N THR A 74 -7.93 -5.19 -23.07
CA THR A 74 -9.36 -5.35 -23.36
C THR A 74 -9.89 -6.47 -22.48
N THR A 75 -10.93 -6.19 -21.70
CA THR A 75 -11.62 -7.23 -20.92
C THR A 75 -12.16 -8.30 -21.89
N ASP A 76 -11.46 -9.41 -21.98
CA ASP A 76 -11.89 -10.53 -22.81
C ASP A 76 -13.23 -11.08 -22.29
N ALA A 77 -14.19 -11.21 -23.18
CA ALA A 77 -15.47 -11.84 -22.86
C ALA A 77 -15.28 -13.31 -22.46
N PRO A 78 -16.08 -13.85 -21.52
CA PRO A 78 -17.15 -13.13 -20.84
C PRO A 78 -16.62 -12.21 -19.73
N THR A 79 -17.23 -11.05 -19.59
CA THR A 79 -16.92 -10.06 -18.54
C THR A 79 -17.57 -10.47 -17.19
N MET A 80 -17.13 -9.84 -16.08
CA MET A 80 -17.81 -10.01 -14.80
C MET A 80 -19.26 -9.51 -14.84
N ALA A 81 -19.54 -8.43 -15.55
CA ALA A 81 -20.90 -7.89 -15.70
C ALA A 81 -21.83 -8.91 -16.41
N GLU A 82 -21.35 -9.59 -17.46
CA GLU A 82 -22.10 -10.65 -18.15
C GLU A 82 -22.37 -11.85 -17.23
N LEU A 83 -21.37 -12.28 -16.44
CA LEU A 83 -21.55 -13.34 -15.44
C LEU A 83 -22.59 -12.93 -14.38
N CYS A 84 -22.45 -11.75 -13.78
CA CYS A 84 -23.39 -11.25 -12.76
C CYS A 84 -24.82 -11.12 -13.32
N ALA A 85 -24.97 -10.62 -14.55
CA ALA A 85 -26.26 -10.54 -15.21
C ALA A 85 -26.87 -11.94 -15.44
N ARG A 86 -26.04 -12.94 -15.82
CA ARG A 86 -26.50 -14.31 -16.02
C ARG A 86 -26.96 -14.97 -14.72
N VAL A 87 -26.24 -14.74 -13.62
CA VAL A 87 -26.59 -15.24 -12.28
C VAL A 87 -27.91 -14.64 -11.80
N GLU A 88 -28.05 -13.30 -11.85
CA GLU A 88 -29.25 -12.61 -11.41
C GLU A 88 -30.50 -12.91 -12.26
N ALA A 89 -30.30 -13.20 -13.56
CA ALA A 89 -31.39 -13.60 -14.47
C ALA A 89 -31.81 -15.06 -14.36
N SER A 90 -31.24 -15.83 -13.43
CA SER A 90 -31.64 -17.23 -13.23
C SER A 90 -33.12 -17.34 -12.86
N ARG A 91 -33.82 -18.32 -13.48
CA ARG A 91 -35.22 -18.63 -13.17
C ARG A 91 -35.34 -19.44 -11.88
N LEU A 92 -34.26 -20.10 -11.46
CA LEU A 92 -34.17 -20.82 -10.20
C LEU A 92 -33.60 -19.88 -9.15
N PRO A 93 -34.02 -19.94 -7.88
CA PRO A 93 -33.36 -19.19 -6.80
C PRO A 93 -31.90 -19.63 -6.70
N VAL A 94 -31.02 -18.64 -6.64
CA VAL A 94 -29.57 -18.81 -6.49
C VAL A 94 -29.18 -18.40 -5.08
N VAL A 95 -28.60 -19.31 -4.32
CA VAL A 95 -28.07 -19.07 -2.97
C VAL A 95 -26.55 -19.13 -3.03
N ALA A 96 -25.86 -18.03 -2.71
CA ALA A 96 -24.40 -18.00 -2.57
C ALA A 96 -24.02 -18.42 -1.15
N ALA A 97 -23.21 -19.48 -1.02
CA ALA A 97 -22.64 -19.92 0.25
C ALA A 97 -21.26 -19.30 0.45
N LEU A 98 -21.16 -18.30 1.32
CA LEU A 98 -19.98 -17.46 1.51
C LEU A 98 -19.14 -17.95 2.69
N HIS A 99 -17.84 -18.14 2.49
CA HIS A 99 -16.91 -18.52 3.54
C HIS A 99 -15.52 -17.91 3.31
N GLY A 100 -14.76 -17.78 4.39
CA GLY A 100 -13.40 -17.24 4.36
C GLY A 100 -13.35 -15.80 3.88
N THR A 101 -12.46 -15.48 2.94
CA THR A 101 -12.32 -14.11 2.45
C THR A 101 -12.99 -13.92 1.08
N VAL A 102 -13.95 -13.01 0.99
CA VAL A 102 -14.70 -12.65 -0.22
C VAL A 102 -14.33 -11.23 -0.65
N LEU A 103 -13.68 -11.07 -1.80
CA LEU A 103 -13.11 -9.76 -2.23
C LEU A 103 -13.53 -9.37 -3.64
N GLY A 104 -13.80 -8.07 -3.82
CA GLY A 104 -13.97 -7.44 -5.13
C GLY A 104 -14.97 -8.18 -6.00
N ALA A 105 -14.52 -8.75 -7.13
CA ALA A 105 -15.35 -9.53 -8.05
C ALA A 105 -16.08 -10.71 -7.36
N GLY A 106 -15.52 -11.29 -6.30
CA GLY A 106 -16.21 -12.30 -5.49
C GLY A 106 -17.43 -11.73 -4.77
N VAL A 107 -17.34 -10.49 -4.27
CA VAL A 107 -18.50 -9.78 -3.68
C VAL A 107 -19.50 -9.43 -4.76
N GLU A 108 -19.04 -8.97 -5.93
CA GLU A 108 -19.91 -8.66 -7.09
C GLU A 108 -20.74 -9.88 -7.49
N LEU A 109 -20.12 -11.05 -7.55
CA LEU A 109 -20.79 -12.32 -7.84
C LEU A 109 -21.79 -12.69 -6.74
N ALA A 110 -21.42 -12.55 -5.47
CA ALA A 110 -22.32 -12.80 -4.33
C ALA A 110 -23.53 -11.87 -4.34
N LEU A 111 -23.34 -10.59 -4.68
CA LEU A 111 -24.43 -9.60 -4.82
C LEU A 111 -25.36 -9.89 -5.99
N ALA A 112 -24.90 -10.59 -7.03
CA ALA A 112 -25.72 -11.01 -8.16
C ALA A 112 -26.58 -12.25 -7.85
N ALA A 113 -26.22 -13.04 -6.83
CA ALA A 113 -27.08 -14.12 -6.33
C ALA A 113 -28.36 -13.57 -5.68
N HIS A 114 -29.43 -14.36 -5.65
CA HIS A 114 -30.71 -13.97 -5.06
C HIS A 114 -30.65 -13.94 -3.54
N TYR A 115 -29.90 -14.87 -2.95
CA TYR A 115 -29.72 -15.02 -1.50
C TYR A 115 -28.25 -15.31 -1.16
N ARG A 116 -27.85 -14.98 0.05
CA ARG A 116 -26.49 -15.14 0.58
C ARG A 116 -26.55 -15.75 1.97
N VAL A 117 -25.92 -16.91 2.11
CA VAL A 117 -25.67 -17.55 3.41
C VAL A 117 -24.18 -17.50 3.68
N ALA A 118 -23.77 -17.04 4.84
CA ALA A 118 -22.36 -16.90 5.20
C ALA A 118 -22.03 -17.64 6.48
N ASP A 119 -20.79 -18.13 6.65
CA ASP A 119 -20.29 -18.50 7.96
C ASP A 119 -19.84 -17.25 8.76
N ALA A 120 -19.82 -17.36 10.09
CA ALA A 120 -19.50 -16.25 10.99
C ALA A 120 -18.05 -15.73 10.83
N GLU A 121 -17.13 -16.55 10.28
CA GLU A 121 -15.75 -16.14 10.03
C GLU A 121 -15.57 -15.43 8.68
N THR A 122 -16.62 -15.33 7.87
CA THR A 122 -16.59 -14.69 6.55
C THR A 122 -16.16 -13.21 6.66
N ARG A 123 -15.16 -12.86 5.87
CA ARG A 123 -14.69 -11.46 5.75
C ARG A 123 -14.88 -10.98 4.33
N ILE A 124 -15.47 -9.80 4.19
CA ILE A 124 -15.91 -9.26 2.90
C ILE A 124 -15.37 -7.84 2.68
N GLY A 125 -15.03 -7.47 1.43
CA GLY A 125 -14.54 -6.12 1.15
C GLY A 125 -14.29 -5.81 -0.32
N PHE A 126 -14.15 -4.51 -0.61
CA PHE A 126 -13.88 -3.96 -1.94
C PHE A 126 -12.52 -3.25 -1.98
N PRO A 127 -11.41 -3.95 -2.22
CA PRO A 127 -10.07 -3.36 -2.19
C PRO A 127 -9.72 -2.50 -3.42
N GLU A 128 -10.60 -2.39 -4.41
CA GLU A 128 -10.37 -1.76 -5.72
C GLU A 128 -9.89 -0.31 -5.60
N VAL A 129 -10.41 0.45 -4.65
CA VAL A 129 -10.03 1.85 -4.43
C VAL A 129 -8.53 2.01 -4.12
N LYS A 130 -7.91 1.01 -3.48
CA LYS A 130 -6.46 1.00 -3.19
C LYS A 130 -5.61 0.84 -4.45
N LEU A 131 -6.24 0.45 -5.55
CA LEU A 131 -5.64 0.28 -6.88
C LEU A 131 -6.04 1.41 -7.84
N GLY A 132 -6.76 2.44 -7.35
CA GLY A 132 -7.31 3.50 -8.20
C GLY A 132 -8.41 3.00 -9.15
N LEU A 133 -8.99 1.86 -8.81
CA LEU A 133 -10.14 1.26 -9.47
C LEU A 133 -11.39 1.47 -8.60
N MET A 134 -12.54 1.15 -9.14
CA MET A 134 -13.79 1.10 -8.40
C MET A 134 -14.45 -0.27 -8.57
N PRO A 135 -15.29 -0.70 -7.62
CA PRO A 135 -16.16 -1.84 -7.82
C PRO A 135 -17.01 -1.64 -9.08
N SER A 136 -17.21 -2.71 -9.82
CA SER A 136 -17.90 -2.71 -11.10
C SER A 136 -18.93 -3.86 -11.16
N ALA A 137 -19.30 -4.34 -12.29
CA ALA A 137 -20.22 -5.46 -12.50
C ALA A 137 -21.55 -5.36 -11.69
N GLY A 138 -21.96 -4.14 -11.35
CA GLY A 138 -23.20 -3.82 -10.65
C GLY A 138 -23.06 -3.70 -9.12
N ALA A 139 -21.88 -3.76 -8.54
CA ALA A 139 -21.72 -3.64 -7.09
C ALA A 139 -22.20 -2.29 -6.56
N THR A 140 -21.84 -1.17 -7.22
CA THR A 140 -22.27 0.18 -6.82
C THR A 140 -23.78 0.39 -6.99
N GLN A 141 -24.45 -0.52 -7.69
CA GLN A 141 -25.90 -0.50 -7.91
C GLN A 141 -26.62 -1.48 -6.99
N ARG A 142 -26.06 -2.67 -6.72
CA ARG A 142 -26.70 -3.70 -5.88
C ARG A 142 -26.50 -3.48 -4.39
N LEU A 143 -25.26 -3.19 -3.95
CA LEU A 143 -24.98 -3.01 -2.52
C LEU A 143 -25.80 -1.88 -1.88
N PRO A 144 -25.93 -0.67 -2.49
CA PRO A 144 -26.75 0.37 -1.91
C PRO A 144 -28.25 0.03 -1.82
N ARG A 145 -28.73 -0.88 -2.68
CA ARG A 145 -30.12 -1.37 -2.63
C ARG A 145 -30.39 -2.25 -1.42
N LEU A 146 -29.36 -3.00 -0.98
CA LEU A 146 -29.42 -3.84 0.22
C LEU A 146 -29.18 -3.01 1.49
N ALA A 147 -28.03 -2.31 1.57
CA ALA A 147 -27.46 -1.78 2.79
C ALA A 147 -27.51 -0.25 2.90
N GLY A 148 -28.00 0.47 1.86
CA GLY A 148 -28.00 1.92 1.82
C GLY A 148 -26.65 2.54 1.44
N ALA A 149 -26.62 3.88 1.26
CA ALA A 149 -25.41 4.59 0.82
C ALA A 149 -24.31 4.58 1.87
N GLY A 150 -24.64 4.69 3.15
CA GLY A 150 -23.65 4.76 4.24
C GLY A 150 -22.75 3.54 4.27
N ALA A 151 -23.33 2.34 4.34
CA ALA A 151 -22.61 1.07 4.34
C ALA A 151 -21.85 0.83 3.04
N ALA A 152 -22.47 1.08 1.89
CA ALA A 152 -21.84 0.91 0.59
C ALA A 152 -20.59 1.80 0.44
N LEU A 153 -20.70 3.10 0.78
CA LEU A 153 -19.58 4.03 0.70
C LEU A 153 -18.48 3.70 1.71
N GLU A 154 -18.83 3.26 2.92
CA GLU A 154 -17.83 2.84 3.91
C GLU A 154 -16.99 1.67 3.38
N MET A 155 -17.62 0.61 2.89
CA MET A 155 -16.92 -0.56 2.35
C MET A 155 -16.08 -0.23 1.12
N MET A 156 -16.64 0.53 0.17
CA MET A 156 -16.00 0.80 -1.12
C MET A 156 -14.90 1.86 -1.05
N LEU A 157 -15.02 2.86 -0.17
CA LEU A 157 -14.03 3.94 -0.04
C LEU A 157 -12.85 3.57 0.86
N THR A 158 -13.08 2.73 1.88
CA THR A 158 -11.98 2.29 2.76
C THR A 158 -11.21 1.11 2.17
N GLY A 159 -11.88 0.27 1.40
CA GLY A 159 -11.32 -0.98 0.90
C GLY A 159 -10.85 -1.92 2.00
N GLN A 160 -11.39 -1.79 3.22
CA GLN A 160 -11.09 -2.67 4.34
C GLN A 160 -11.93 -3.94 4.29
N LEU A 161 -11.44 -4.98 4.98
CA LEU A 161 -12.21 -6.19 5.24
C LEU A 161 -13.10 -5.96 6.45
N CYS A 162 -14.38 -6.24 6.30
CA CYS A 162 -15.37 -6.27 7.38
C CYS A 162 -15.73 -7.71 7.70
N SER A 163 -16.03 -8.03 8.95
CA SER A 163 -16.71 -9.27 9.30
C SER A 163 -18.14 -9.22 8.78
N ILE A 164 -18.68 -10.35 8.37
CA ILE A 164 -20.04 -10.41 7.85
C ILE A 164 -21.10 -10.07 8.92
N ASP A 165 -20.79 -10.28 10.19
CA ASP A 165 -21.66 -9.98 11.33
C ASP A 165 -21.60 -8.51 11.78
N ASP A 166 -20.58 -7.78 11.32
CA ASP A 166 -20.38 -6.39 11.72
C ASP A 166 -20.95 -5.41 10.70
N ALA A 167 -21.42 -4.26 11.17
CA ALA A 167 -21.66 -3.13 10.30
C ALA A 167 -20.32 -2.69 9.63
N PRO A 168 -20.29 -2.38 8.34
CA PRO A 168 -21.42 -2.18 7.43
C PRO A 168 -21.84 -3.43 6.63
N ALA A 169 -21.26 -4.60 6.89
CA ALA A 169 -21.46 -5.81 6.06
C ALA A 169 -22.70 -6.66 6.45
N GLU A 170 -23.24 -6.50 7.67
CA GLU A 170 -24.36 -7.29 8.21
C GLU A 170 -25.59 -7.39 7.28
N ALA A 171 -25.86 -6.34 6.50
CA ALA A 171 -27.00 -6.31 5.59
C ALA A 171 -26.80 -7.14 4.31
N LEU A 172 -25.62 -7.73 4.09
CA LEU A 172 -25.33 -8.50 2.88
C LEU A 172 -25.80 -9.94 2.98
N ALA A 173 -25.77 -10.56 4.15
CA ALA A 173 -26.19 -11.94 4.38
C ALA A 173 -27.67 -12.02 4.72
N ASP A 174 -28.34 -13.03 4.16
CA ASP A 174 -29.72 -13.39 4.51
C ASP A 174 -29.76 -14.32 5.73
N LEU A 175 -28.67 -15.09 5.91
CA LEU A 175 -28.44 -15.97 7.05
C LEU A 175 -26.94 -16.05 7.35
N VAL A 176 -26.59 -15.94 8.62
CA VAL A 176 -25.24 -16.24 9.11
C VAL A 176 -25.32 -17.51 9.95
N VAL A 177 -24.43 -18.48 9.67
CA VAL A 177 -24.28 -19.73 10.41
C VAL A 177 -22.92 -19.77 11.11
N GLU A 178 -22.80 -20.53 12.19
CA GLU A 178 -21.52 -20.56 12.94
C GLU A 178 -20.40 -21.20 12.14
N GLU A 179 -20.69 -22.29 11.42
CA GLU A 179 -19.74 -23.03 10.57
C GLU A 179 -20.45 -23.59 9.35
N ASP A 180 -19.69 -23.91 8.28
CA ASP A 180 -20.15 -24.58 7.06
C ASP A 180 -21.30 -23.86 6.33
N ALA A 181 -20.97 -22.75 5.69
CA ALA A 181 -21.92 -21.99 4.86
C ALA A 181 -22.60 -22.85 3.77
N LEU A 182 -21.94 -23.91 3.25
CA LEU A 182 -22.52 -24.77 2.24
C LEU A 182 -23.66 -25.65 2.80
N ALA A 183 -23.46 -26.20 3.99
CA ALA A 183 -24.53 -26.93 4.71
C ALA A 183 -25.67 -25.99 5.12
N GLY A 184 -25.32 -24.77 5.60
CA GLY A 184 -26.31 -23.74 5.90
C GLY A 184 -27.11 -23.28 4.68
N ALA A 185 -26.48 -23.16 3.51
CA ALA A 185 -27.16 -22.84 2.26
C ALA A 185 -28.10 -23.94 1.81
N ALA A 186 -27.76 -25.23 2.03
CA ALA A 186 -28.67 -26.35 1.74
C ALA A 186 -29.93 -26.29 2.62
N GLN A 187 -29.78 -26.07 3.92
CA GLN A 187 -30.92 -25.88 4.84
C GLN A 187 -31.77 -24.66 4.49
N PHE A 188 -31.09 -23.54 4.12
CA PHE A 188 -31.76 -22.32 3.68
C PHE A 188 -32.60 -22.58 2.41
N VAL A 189 -32.10 -23.36 1.45
CA VAL A 189 -32.84 -23.74 0.25
C VAL A 189 -34.05 -24.56 0.61
N GLU A 190 -33.98 -25.53 1.52
CA GLU A 190 -35.13 -26.34 1.97
C GLU A 190 -36.22 -25.40 2.55
N ALA A 191 -35.88 -24.53 3.47
CA ALA A 191 -36.82 -23.55 4.05
C ALA A 191 -37.39 -22.59 2.99
N LEU A 192 -36.56 -22.15 2.05
CA LEU A 192 -36.98 -21.26 0.96
C LEU A 192 -37.99 -21.93 0.04
N LEU A 193 -37.83 -23.23 -0.26
CA LEU A 193 -38.74 -23.99 -1.10
C LEU A 193 -40.08 -24.27 -0.39
N GLU A 194 -40.07 -24.47 0.94
CA GLU A 194 -41.29 -24.55 1.75
C GLU A 194 -42.09 -23.23 1.71
N ASP A 195 -41.41 -22.11 1.63
CA ASP A 195 -42.01 -20.76 1.51
C ASP A 195 -42.37 -20.38 0.05
N GLY A 196 -42.28 -21.33 -0.89
CA GLY A 196 -42.69 -21.13 -2.29
C GLY A 196 -41.53 -20.82 -3.26
N GLY A 197 -40.28 -20.86 -2.82
CA GLY A 197 -39.09 -20.82 -3.70
C GLY A 197 -38.94 -19.55 -4.52
N ALA A 198 -39.19 -18.36 -3.94
CA ALA A 198 -39.22 -17.12 -4.68
C ALA A 198 -37.82 -16.71 -5.22
N VAL A 199 -37.77 -16.30 -6.48
CA VAL A 199 -36.59 -15.64 -7.06
C VAL A 199 -36.62 -14.15 -6.65
N ARG A 200 -35.55 -13.70 -6.03
CA ARG A 200 -35.43 -12.32 -5.49
C ARG A 200 -34.20 -11.61 -6.06
N PRO A 201 -34.25 -11.05 -7.29
CA PRO A 201 -33.14 -10.31 -7.85
C PRO A 201 -32.73 -9.15 -6.96
N THR A 202 -31.43 -8.99 -6.68
CA THR A 202 -30.92 -7.89 -5.83
C THR A 202 -31.22 -6.51 -6.45
N SER A 203 -31.26 -6.41 -7.77
CA SER A 203 -31.70 -5.21 -8.51
C SER A 203 -33.10 -4.72 -8.15
N GLY A 204 -33.99 -5.62 -7.74
CA GLY A 204 -35.35 -5.33 -7.31
C GLY A 204 -35.49 -4.89 -5.85
N ILE A 205 -34.47 -5.10 -5.03
CA ILE A 205 -34.51 -4.78 -3.59
C ILE A 205 -34.48 -3.26 -3.38
N ARG A 206 -35.20 -2.82 -2.36
CA ARG A 206 -35.36 -1.40 -2.01
C ARG A 206 -35.14 -1.09 -0.52
N SER A 207 -34.74 -2.07 0.28
CA SER A 207 -34.52 -1.90 1.73
C SER A 207 -33.52 -0.78 2.03
N GLY A 208 -32.42 -0.69 1.28
CA GLY A 208 -31.41 0.34 1.43
C GLY A 208 -31.86 1.74 0.97
N PHE A 209 -33.02 1.87 0.34
CA PHE A 209 -33.65 3.15 -0.08
C PHE A 209 -34.84 3.54 0.80
N SER A 210 -35.07 2.85 1.91
CA SER A 210 -36.19 3.11 2.83
C SER A 210 -36.14 4.50 3.43
N ASP A 211 -34.96 5.09 3.62
CA ASP A 211 -34.76 6.49 4.02
C ASP A 211 -33.95 7.26 2.95
N PRO A 212 -34.60 7.88 1.97
CA PRO A 212 -33.92 8.63 0.92
C PRO A 212 -33.17 9.86 1.43
N MET A 213 -33.59 10.45 2.56
CA MET A 213 -32.90 11.61 3.14
C MET A 213 -31.57 11.20 3.77
N ALA A 214 -31.56 10.14 4.59
CA ALA A 214 -30.33 9.58 5.14
C ALA A 214 -29.38 9.11 4.03
N TYR A 215 -29.91 8.52 2.96
CA TYR A 215 -29.13 8.14 1.78
C TYR A 215 -28.41 9.35 1.17
N GLN A 216 -29.14 10.41 0.84
CA GLN A 216 -28.58 11.62 0.25
C GLN A 216 -27.61 12.35 1.19
N GLN A 217 -27.89 12.34 2.49
CA GLN A 217 -26.98 12.90 3.48
C GLN A 217 -25.64 12.16 3.53
N ALA A 218 -25.65 10.82 3.50
CA ALA A 218 -24.42 10.02 3.47
C ALA A 218 -23.59 10.31 2.20
N VAL A 219 -24.24 10.41 1.04
CA VAL A 219 -23.57 10.78 -0.23
C VAL A 219 -22.95 12.18 -0.15
N ALA A 220 -23.73 13.18 0.31
CA ALA A 220 -23.26 14.56 0.43
C ALA A 220 -22.05 14.67 1.39
N GLN A 221 -22.11 14.02 2.55
CA GLN A 221 -21.03 14.01 3.53
C GLN A 221 -19.73 13.46 2.94
N ARG A 222 -19.80 12.34 2.19
CA ARG A 222 -18.61 11.76 1.54
C ARG A 222 -18.10 12.61 0.38
N ARG A 223 -19.00 13.23 -0.40
CA ARG A 223 -18.62 14.16 -1.46
C ARG A 223 -17.87 15.37 -0.90
N ASP A 224 -18.37 15.97 0.18
CA ASP A 224 -17.73 17.13 0.82
C ASP A 224 -16.36 16.75 1.39
N ALA A 225 -16.22 15.58 2.03
CA ALA A 225 -14.96 15.08 2.51
C ALA A 225 -13.92 14.86 1.39
N LEU A 226 -14.38 14.53 0.18
CA LEU A 226 -13.53 14.30 -1.00
C LEU A 226 -13.36 15.53 -1.90
N ALA A 227 -13.93 16.70 -1.54
CA ALA A 227 -13.92 17.89 -2.39
C ALA A 227 -12.54 18.34 -2.84
N HIS A 228 -11.51 18.12 -1.99
CA HIS A 228 -10.12 18.47 -2.25
C HIS A 228 -9.21 17.25 -2.41
N ALA A 229 -9.75 16.04 -2.37
CA ALA A 229 -8.97 14.82 -2.60
C ALA A 229 -8.55 14.73 -4.07
N PRO A 230 -7.27 14.46 -4.37
CA PRO A 230 -6.80 14.40 -5.76
C PRO A 230 -7.17 13.07 -6.45
N GLU A 231 -7.55 12.04 -5.69
CA GLU A 231 -7.83 10.71 -6.21
C GLU A 231 -9.16 10.67 -6.97
N LEU A 232 -9.13 10.01 -8.14
CA LEU A 232 -10.27 9.88 -9.03
C LEU A 232 -11.29 8.85 -8.53
N ALA A 233 -10.83 7.62 -8.25
CA ALA A 233 -11.70 6.50 -7.94
C ALA A 233 -12.67 6.73 -6.77
N PRO A 234 -12.27 7.37 -5.64
CA PRO A 234 -13.22 7.69 -4.58
C PRO A 234 -14.38 8.59 -5.02
N ARG A 235 -14.14 9.55 -5.92
CA ARG A 235 -15.17 10.45 -6.43
C ARG A 235 -16.14 9.73 -7.33
N GLU A 236 -15.62 8.86 -8.22
CA GLU A 236 -16.45 8.06 -9.12
C GLU A 236 -17.30 7.03 -8.36
N ILE A 237 -16.76 6.45 -7.26
CA ILE A 237 -17.53 5.57 -6.36
C ILE A 237 -18.72 6.34 -5.75
N VAL A 238 -18.50 7.54 -5.23
CA VAL A 238 -19.57 8.35 -4.63
C VAL A 238 -20.64 8.69 -5.67
N ALA A 239 -20.23 9.06 -6.89
CA ALA A 239 -21.15 9.38 -7.97
C ALA A 239 -21.98 8.15 -8.42
N ALA A 240 -21.33 6.97 -8.51
CA ALA A 240 -22.00 5.73 -8.90
C ALA A 240 -22.98 5.24 -7.82
N VAL A 241 -22.65 5.37 -6.53
CA VAL A 241 -23.56 5.07 -5.42
C VAL A 241 -24.75 6.05 -5.41
N GLU A 242 -24.53 7.33 -5.68
CA GLU A 242 -25.64 8.29 -5.83
C GLU A 242 -26.55 7.92 -7.01
N ALA A 243 -25.98 7.53 -8.14
CA ALA A 243 -26.72 7.09 -9.31
C ALA A 243 -27.69 5.92 -9.02
N ALA A 244 -27.37 5.06 -8.04
CA ALA A 244 -28.19 3.91 -7.68
C ALA A 244 -29.61 4.27 -7.21
N ILE A 245 -29.79 5.40 -6.52
CA ILE A 245 -31.13 5.86 -6.10
C ILE A 245 -31.79 6.76 -7.15
N LEU A 246 -30.99 7.45 -7.97
CA LEU A 246 -31.48 8.44 -8.94
C LEU A 246 -31.87 7.84 -10.30
N LEU A 247 -31.24 6.74 -10.70
CA LEU A 247 -31.40 6.14 -12.02
C LEU A 247 -32.10 4.77 -11.96
N PRO A 248 -32.81 4.38 -13.03
CA PRO A 248 -33.18 2.98 -13.22
C PRO A 248 -31.93 2.08 -13.18
N PHE A 249 -32.09 0.82 -12.76
CA PHE A 249 -30.97 -0.10 -12.53
C PHE A 249 -30.04 -0.22 -13.76
N GLU A 250 -30.61 -0.43 -14.96
CA GLU A 250 -29.83 -0.57 -16.21
C GLU A 250 -29.04 0.72 -16.56
N ALA A 251 -29.64 1.89 -16.31
CA ALA A 251 -28.96 3.15 -16.51
C ALA A 251 -27.84 3.37 -15.47
N GLY A 252 -28.06 2.91 -14.24
CA GLY A 252 -27.04 2.87 -13.19
C GLY A 252 -25.86 1.97 -13.53
N LEU A 253 -26.14 0.78 -14.09
CA LEU A 253 -25.08 -0.12 -14.58
C LEU A 253 -24.24 0.50 -15.70
N ALA A 254 -24.90 1.18 -16.65
CA ALA A 254 -24.18 1.89 -17.73
C ALA A 254 -23.31 3.02 -17.16
N PHE A 255 -23.81 3.79 -16.19
CA PHE A 255 -23.04 4.82 -15.50
C PHE A 255 -21.84 4.24 -14.76
N GLU A 256 -22.02 3.16 -14.01
CA GLU A 256 -20.95 2.44 -13.30
C GLU A 256 -19.87 1.97 -14.28
N ALA A 257 -20.26 1.37 -15.42
CA ALA A 257 -19.33 0.86 -16.41
C ALA A 257 -18.45 1.95 -17.01
N ASP A 258 -19.01 3.12 -17.33
CA ASP A 258 -18.27 4.28 -17.85
C ASP A 258 -17.30 4.87 -16.81
N ALA A 259 -17.76 5.03 -15.57
CA ALA A 259 -16.94 5.49 -14.45
C ALA A 259 -15.79 4.50 -14.15
N ALA A 260 -16.06 3.19 -14.17
CA ALA A 260 -15.05 2.16 -13.96
C ALA A 260 -14.00 2.16 -15.09
N GLN A 261 -14.41 2.36 -16.35
CA GLN A 261 -13.49 2.50 -17.47
C GLN A 261 -12.60 3.74 -17.31
N THR A 262 -13.19 4.87 -16.93
CA THR A 262 -12.46 6.12 -16.64
C THR A 262 -11.39 5.92 -15.56
N CYS A 263 -11.74 5.25 -14.47
CA CYS A 263 -10.78 4.90 -13.41
C CYS A 263 -9.66 4.00 -13.93
N ARG A 264 -9.99 2.96 -14.69
CA ARG A 264 -9.03 1.97 -15.24
C ARG A 264 -8.00 2.62 -16.14
N ASP A 265 -8.43 3.54 -17.00
CA ASP A 265 -7.57 4.22 -17.97
C ASP A 265 -6.74 5.35 -17.36
N SER A 266 -7.00 5.73 -16.11
CA SER A 266 -6.31 6.82 -15.43
C SER A 266 -4.83 6.52 -15.18
N GLU A 267 -3.99 7.56 -15.18
CA GLU A 267 -2.59 7.46 -14.74
C GLU A 267 -2.50 7.03 -13.28
N GLN A 268 -3.46 7.45 -12.45
CA GLN A 268 -3.52 7.11 -11.03
C GLN A 268 -3.69 5.60 -10.83
N SER A 269 -4.60 4.97 -11.55
CA SER A 269 -4.78 3.52 -11.48
C SER A 269 -3.55 2.77 -11.95
N ARG A 270 -2.91 3.20 -13.06
CA ARG A 270 -1.66 2.58 -13.52
C ARG A 270 -0.57 2.66 -12.46
N ALA A 271 -0.38 3.84 -11.84
CA ALA A 271 0.61 4.02 -10.78
C ALA A 271 0.32 3.17 -9.52
N LEU A 272 -0.94 3.14 -9.06
CA LEU A 272 -1.35 2.38 -7.88
C LEU A 272 -1.23 0.87 -8.09
N ARG A 273 -1.60 0.35 -9.26
CA ARG A 273 -1.42 -1.06 -9.63
C ARG A 273 0.06 -1.43 -9.72
N ALA A 274 0.87 -0.59 -10.36
CA ALA A 274 2.32 -0.78 -10.41
C ALA A 274 2.94 -0.80 -9.01
N ALA A 275 2.54 0.13 -8.13
CA ALA A 275 2.98 0.17 -6.74
C ALA A 275 2.56 -1.09 -5.97
N PHE A 276 1.33 -1.57 -6.13
CA PHE A 276 0.84 -2.79 -5.48
C PHE A 276 1.68 -4.02 -5.89
N VAL A 277 1.91 -4.20 -7.19
CA VAL A 277 2.74 -5.31 -7.71
C VAL A 277 4.18 -5.19 -7.20
N ALA A 278 4.73 -3.98 -7.18
CA ALA A 278 6.08 -3.71 -6.67
C ALA A 278 6.22 -4.05 -5.19
N GLU A 279 5.28 -3.59 -4.35
CA GLU A 279 5.22 -3.89 -2.92
C GLU A 279 5.11 -5.39 -2.66
N HIS A 280 4.30 -6.11 -3.45
CA HIS A 280 4.14 -7.56 -3.32
C HIS A 280 5.43 -8.32 -3.70
N ARG A 281 6.11 -7.91 -4.78
CA ARG A 281 7.41 -8.47 -5.17
C ARG A 281 8.51 -8.20 -4.13
N ALA A 282 8.55 -6.98 -3.60
CA ALA A 282 9.52 -6.59 -2.59
C ALA A 282 9.44 -7.46 -1.33
N ARG A 283 8.23 -7.87 -0.91
CA ARG A 283 8.01 -8.77 0.25
C ARG A 283 8.76 -10.09 0.16
N ARG A 284 9.17 -10.52 -1.03
CA ARG A 284 9.93 -11.77 -1.22
C ARG A 284 11.42 -11.65 -0.87
N LEU A 285 12.00 -10.46 -0.85
CA LEU A 285 13.45 -10.21 -0.66
C LEU A 285 14.36 -11.03 -1.58
N GLY A 286 13.88 -11.45 -2.74
CA GLY A 286 14.61 -12.37 -3.64
C GLY A 286 14.63 -13.84 -3.19
N LEU A 287 13.84 -14.21 -2.18
CA LEU A 287 13.61 -15.58 -1.77
C LEU A 287 12.42 -16.19 -2.53
N PRO A 288 12.33 -17.53 -2.65
CA PRO A 288 11.14 -18.21 -3.17
C PRO A 288 9.87 -17.78 -2.42
N ALA A 289 8.74 -17.80 -3.13
CA ALA A 289 7.46 -17.39 -2.54
C ALA A 289 7.05 -18.29 -1.36
N ASP A 290 7.29 -19.58 -1.50
CA ASP A 290 7.02 -20.68 -0.57
C ASP A 290 8.16 -20.95 0.43
N ALA A 291 9.22 -20.12 0.45
CA ALA A 291 10.30 -20.29 1.41
C ALA A 291 9.75 -20.26 2.84
N PRO A 292 10.01 -21.30 3.64
CA PRO A 292 9.53 -21.35 5.02
C PRO A 292 10.10 -20.19 5.83
N LEU A 293 9.25 -19.48 6.57
CA LEU A 293 9.64 -18.42 7.46
C LEU A 293 9.49 -18.91 8.91
N PRO A 294 10.50 -18.64 9.77
CA PRO A 294 10.36 -18.91 11.19
C PRO A 294 9.22 -18.04 11.76
N ASP A 295 8.46 -18.59 12.69
CA ASP A 295 7.58 -17.80 13.50
C ASP A 295 8.42 -17.00 14.50
N LEU A 296 8.18 -15.69 14.59
CA LEU A 296 8.89 -14.79 15.50
C LEU A 296 7.95 -14.42 16.65
N SER A 297 7.91 -15.29 17.65
CA SER A 297 7.15 -15.06 18.87
C SER A 297 7.91 -14.20 19.88
N ARG A 298 9.26 -14.25 19.85
CA ARG A 298 10.13 -13.52 20.78
C ARG A 298 11.43 -13.08 20.12
N ILE A 299 11.78 -11.80 20.27
CA ILE A 299 13.04 -11.24 19.78
C ILE A 299 13.85 -10.58 20.90
N ALA A 300 15.17 -10.50 20.73
CA ALA A 300 16.02 -9.64 21.55
C ALA A 300 16.29 -8.31 20.84
N VAL A 301 16.12 -7.19 21.54
CA VAL A 301 16.54 -5.85 21.08
C VAL A 301 17.67 -5.37 21.98
N LEU A 302 18.88 -5.20 21.43
CA LEU A 302 20.06 -4.83 22.19
C LEU A 302 20.44 -3.36 21.94
N GLY A 303 20.25 -2.52 22.95
CA GLY A 303 20.51 -1.09 22.92
C GLY A 303 19.55 -0.30 23.81
N GLY A 304 19.94 0.89 24.27
CA GLY A 304 19.13 1.72 25.17
C GLY A 304 18.68 3.06 24.58
N GLY A 305 18.99 3.34 23.30
CA GLY A 305 18.67 4.63 22.66
C GLY A 305 17.26 4.70 22.06
N PRO A 306 16.89 5.87 21.48
CA PRO A 306 15.56 6.08 20.86
C PRO A 306 15.16 5.04 19.82
N LEU A 307 16.13 4.53 19.03
CA LEU A 307 15.89 3.48 18.04
C LEU A 307 15.43 2.17 18.71
N ALA A 308 16.06 1.79 19.84
CA ALA A 308 15.67 0.59 20.58
C ALA A 308 14.24 0.74 21.12
N ILE A 309 13.89 1.88 21.72
CA ILE A 309 12.54 2.15 22.23
C ILE A 309 11.49 1.99 21.13
N GLN A 310 11.72 2.58 19.94
CA GLN A 310 10.79 2.46 18.83
C GLN A 310 10.66 1.01 18.32
N LEU A 311 11.75 0.24 18.29
CA LEU A 311 11.72 -1.18 17.89
C LEU A 311 10.98 -2.03 18.90
N VAL A 312 11.25 -1.84 20.19
CA VAL A 312 10.57 -2.52 21.30
C VAL A 312 9.06 -2.24 21.22
N PHE A 313 8.68 -0.98 21.12
CA PHE A 313 7.27 -0.60 20.98
C PHE A 313 6.62 -1.25 19.74
N ALA A 314 7.26 -1.16 18.57
CA ALA A 314 6.73 -1.71 17.34
C ALA A 314 6.56 -3.24 17.39
N ALA A 315 7.44 -3.96 18.08
CA ALA A 315 7.34 -5.40 18.27
C ALA A 315 6.21 -5.77 19.27
N LEU A 316 6.17 -5.12 20.42
CA LEU A 316 5.15 -5.40 21.45
C LEU A 316 3.72 -5.15 20.93
N VAL A 317 3.47 -4.04 20.24
CA VAL A 317 2.14 -3.73 19.66
C VAL A 317 1.69 -4.81 18.67
N ARG A 318 2.64 -5.51 18.02
CA ARG A 318 2.35 -6.62 17.09
C ARG A 318 2.28 -8.00 17.78
N GLY A 319 2.35 -8.06 19.12
CA GLY A 319 2.28 -9.30 19.89
C GLY A 319 3.58 -10.11 19.87
N ILE A 320 4.71 -9.50 19.54
CA ILE A 320 6.02 -10.13 19.61
C ILE A 320 6.60 -9.83 21.01
N ALA A 321 6.86 -10.87 21.81
CA ALA A 321 7.52 -10.71 23.11
C ALA A 321 8.95 -10.17 22.91
N VAL A 322 9.38 -9.26 23.77
CA VAL A 322 10.69 -8.60 23.64
C VAL A 322 11.57 -8.81 24.87
N GLN A 323 12.80 -9.27 24.63
CA GLN A 323 13.89 -9.21 25.59
C GLN A 323 14.75 -7.98 25.29
N TRP A 324 14.56 -6.92 26.06
CA TRP A 324 15.26 -5.65 25.86
C TRP A 324 16.50 -5.57 26.72
N GLY A 325 17.68 -5.63 26.08
CA GLY A 325 19.00 -5.67 26.74
C GLY A 325 19.86 -4.45 26.44
N THR A 326 20.61 -3.99 27.46
CA THR A 326 21.68 -3.01 27.29
C THR A 326 22.81 -3.25 28.28
N ARG A 327 24.04 -2.84 27.93
CA ARG A 327 25.20 -2.82 28.85
C ARG A 327 25.17 -1.60 29.80
N ASP A 328 24.31 -0.63 29.51
CA ASP A 328 24.12 0.58 30.32
C ASP A 328 22.78 0.53 31.05
N PRO A 329 22.75 0.19 32.34
CA PRO A 329 21.50 0.15 33.10
C PRO A 329 20.81 1.51 33.22
N ALA A 330 21.53 2.64 33.07
CA ALA A 330 20.93 3.97 33.10
C ALA A 330 20.01 4.17 31.90
N ALA A 331 20.42 3.67 30.72
CA ALA A 331 19.62 3.75 29.50
C ALA A 331 18.27 3.01 29.62
N LEU A 332 18.17 1.91 30.37
CA LEU A 332 16.90 1.25 30.67
C LEU A 332 16.05 2.05 31.66
N ARG A 333 16.69 2.63 32.71
CA ARG A 333 15.96 3.47 33.68
C ARG A 333 15.28 4.68 33.01
N GLU A 334 15.89 5.23 31.96
CA GLU A 334 15.32 6.31 31.16
C GLU A 334 14.38 5.81 30.08
N GLY A 335 14.72 4.69 29.44
CA GLY A 335 14.01 4.17 28.27
C GLY A 335 12.66 3.54 28.60
N VAL A 336 12.54 2.81 29.72
CA VAL A 336 11.30 2.14 30.13
C VAL A 336 10.16 3.14 30.40
N PRO A 337 10.37 4.24 31.17
CA PRO A 337 9.34 5.26 31.29
C PRO A 337 8.90 5.86 29.94
N ARG A 338 9.86 6.18 29.06
CA ARG A 338 9.54 6.69 27.71
C ARG A 338 8.74 5.70 26.87
N LEU A 339 9.02 4.41 26.99
CA LEU A 339 8.21 3.37 26.34
C LEU A 339 6.78 3.38 26.86
N ARG A 340 6.58 3.50 28.19
CA ARG A 340 5.24 3.61 28.79
C ARG A 340 4.51 4.86 28.33
N ASP A 341 5.18 6.01 28.29
CA ASP A 341 4.59 7.26 27.76
C ASP A 341 4.03 7.09 26.35
N VAL A 342 4.72 6.29 25.50
CA VAL A 342 4.23 5.98 24.15
C VAL A 342 2.97 5.10 24.20
N PHE A 343 2.91 4.08 25.04
CA PHE A 343 1.71 3.26 25.23
C PHE A 343 0.54 4.10 25.76
N ASP A 344 0.76 4.95 26.77
CA ASP A 344 -0.25 5.84 27.34
C ASP A 344 -0.81 6.81 26.29
N GLU A 345 0.04 7.30 25.37
CA GLU A 345 -0.41 8.13 24.24
C GLU A 345 -1.30 7.37 23.27
N PHE A 346 -1.00 6.09 23.00
CA PHE A 346 -1.82 5.25 22.11
C PHE A 346 -3.18 4.92 22.74
N VAL A 347 -3.21 4.67 24.03
CA VAL A 347 -4.46 4.48 24.79
C VAL A 347 -5.31 5.76 24.78
N ARG A 348 -4.70 6.91 25.06
CA ARG A 348 -5.42 8.22 25.01
C ARG A 348 -6.03 8.54 23.64
N ARG A 349 -5.40 8.08 22.56
CA ARG A 349 -5.91 8.25 21.18
C ARG A 349 -6.93 7.20 20.79
N GLY A 350 -7.23 6.24 21.63
CA GLY A 350 -8.12 5.12 21.33
C GLY A 350 -7.56 4.14 20.29
N ALA A 351 -6.24 4.17 20.05
CA ALA A 351 -5.56 3.26 19.11
C ALA A 351 -5.22 1.91 19.75
N LEU A 352 -5.30 1.80 21.08
CA LEU A 352 -5.09 0.59 21.89
C LEU A 352 -5.98 0.68 23.12
N SER A 353 -6.52 -0.45 23.61
CA SER A 353 -7.21 -0.50 24.89
C SER A 353 -6.20 -0.49 26.07
N GLU A 354 -6.64 -0.12 27.29
CA GLU A 354 -5.81 -0.19 28.48
C GLU A 354 -5.37 -1.63 28.78
N ASP A 355 -6.29 -2.59 28.64
CA ASP A 355 -6.03 -4.01 28.89
C ASP A 355 -5.00 -4.56 27.88
N ASP A 356 -5.18 -4.26 26.56
CA ASP A 356 -4.19 -4.64 25.54
C ASP A 356 -2.81 -4.03 25.83
N ALA A 357 -2.74 -2.77 26.26
CA ALA A 357 -1.47 -2.11 26.58
C ALA A 357 -0.75 -2.80 27.75
N LEU A 358 -1.49 -3.22 28.80
CA LEU A 358 -0.96 -3.96 29.92
C LEU A 358 -0.46 -5.36 29.50
N ASP A 359 -1.24 -6.08 28.72
CA ASP A 359 -0.86 -7.40 28.20
C ASP A 359 0.41 -7.33 27.34
N ARG A 360 0.50 -6.34 26.42
CA ARG A 360 1.72 -6.13 25.62
C ARG A 360 2.94 -5.79 26.46
N LEU A 361 2.77 -4.99 27.52
CA LEU A 361 3.86 -4.65 28.44
C LEU A 361 4.28 -5.84 29.32
N ALA A 362 3.40 -6.81 29.59
CA ALA A 362 3.74 -8.04 30.29
C ALA A 362 4.69 -8.96 29.49
N ASP A 363 4.68 -8.84 28.16
CA ASP A 363 5.58 -9.56 27.24
C ASP A 363 6.99 -8.95 27.17
N LEU A 364 7.27 -7.88 27.90
CA LEU A 364 8.58 -7.22 27.96
C LEU A 364 9.44 -7.78 29.11
N ARG A 365 10.65 -8.25 28.76
CA ARG A 365 11.71 -8.54 29.73
C ARG A 365 12.85 -7.57 29.52
N ILE A 366 13.42 -7.06 30.62
CA ILE A 366 14.53 -6.11 30.59
C ILE A 366 15.74 -6.63 31.37
N GLY A 367 16.95 -6.30 30.92
CA GLY A 367 18.15 -6.72 31.63
C GLY A 367 19.46 -6.37 30.94
N ASP A 368 20.54 -6.99 31.43
CA ASP A 368 21.83 -6.91 30.76
C ASP A 368 21.78 -7.56 29.36
N SER A 369 22.52 -6.99 28.40
CA SER A 369 22.52 -7.49 27.02
C SER A 369 22.81 -8.99 26.90
N ALA A 370 23.75 -9.53 27.68
CA ALA A 370 24.12 -10.95 27.60
C ALA A 370 23.01 -11.87 28.15
N ALA A 371 22.29 -11.42 29.19
CA ALA A 371 21.17 -12.18 29.77
C ALA A 371 19.92 -12.20 28.85
N MET A 372 19.80 -11.26 27.91
CA MET A 372 18.64 -11.10 27.03
C MET A 372 18.79 -11.82 25.69
N THR A 373 19.80 -12.63 25.47
CA THR A 373 20.05 -13.32 24.19
C THR A 373 19.56 -14.77 24.13
N GLY A 374 19.15 -15.35 25.25
CA GLY A 374 18.70 -16.74 25.32
C GLY A 374 17.19 -16.88 25.10
N GLY A 375 16.77 -17.95 24.36
CA GLY A 375 15.37 -18.26 24.14
C GLY A 375 14.62 -17.25 23.26
N VAL A 376 15.32 -16.70 22.28
CA VAL A 376 14.78 -15.80 21.25
C VAL A 376 15.05 -16.35 19.87
N GLU A 377 14.20 -16.05 18.90
CA GLU A 377 14.33 -16.47 17.51
C GLU A 377 15.25 -15.52 16.72
N MET A 378 15.50 -14.29 17.18
CA MET A 378 16.30 -13.29 16.50
C MET A 378 16.88 -12.26 17.45
N ILE A 379 18.07 -11.73 17.13
CA ILE A 379 18.69 -10.63 17.87
C ILE A 379 18.83 -9.41 16.93
N VAL A 380 18.29 -8.27 17.36
CA VAL A 380 18.36 -6.97 16.67
C VAL A 380 19.28 -6.02 17.47
N HIS A 381 20.43 -5.69 16.88
CA HIS A 381 21.35 -4.71 17.46
C HIS A 381 20.90 -3.27 17.16
N ALA A 382 20.51 -2.54 18.20
CA ALA A 382 20.04 -1.15 18.12
C ALA A 382 20.99 -0.14 18.81
N ALA A 383 22.20 -0.56 19.19
CA ALA A 383 23.25 0.30 19.72
C ALA A 383 24.64 -0.13 19.22
N ARG A 384 25.55 0.85 19.10
CA ARG A 384 26.95 0.59 18.76
C ARG A 384 27.65 -0.20 19.86
N GLY A 385 28.66 -1.01 19.50
CA GLY A 385 29.43 -1.78 20.45
C GLY A 385 28.72 -3.00 21.04
N GLN A 386 27.52 -3.37 20.55
CA GLN A 386 26.77 -4.55 21.00
C GLN A 386 27.11 -5.84 20.19
N GLY A 387 28.02 -5.75 19.19
CA GLY A 387 28.31 -6.87 18.28
C GLY A 387 28.96 -8.09 18.98
N ASP A 388 29.65 -7.88 20.12
CA ASP A 388 30.36 -8.91 20.86
C ASP A 388 29.56 -9.46 22.05
N VAL A 389 28.25 -9.23 22.10
CA VAL A 389 27.39 -9.80 23.14
C VAL A 389 27.29 -11.31 22.93
N PRO A 390 27.66 -12.14 23.93
CA PRO A 390 27.47 -13.59 23.86
C PRO A 390 26.03 -13.95 23.58
N ALA A 391 25.80 -14.90 22.69
CA ALA A 391 24.50 -15.46 22.43
C ALA A 391 24.64 -16.91 21.96
N PRO A 392 23.60 -17.74 22.16
CA PRO A 392 23.59 -19.11 21.65
C PRO A 392 23.88 -19.17 20.15
N GLU A 393 24.51 -20.27 19.72
CA GLU A 393 24.76 -20.52 18.29
C GLU A 393 23.44 -20.70 17.53
N GLY A 394 23.43 -20.34 16.24
CA GLY A 394 22.28 -20.52 15.38
C GLY A 394 21.23 -19.39 15.43
N ILE A 395 21.30 -18.45 16.39
CA ILE A 395 20.35 -17.32 16.46
C ILE A 395 20.77 -16.23 15.45
N PRO A 396 19.92 -15.89 14.46
CA PRO A 396 20.22 -14.83 13.49
C PRO A 396 20.41 -13.47 14.18
N ARG A 397 21.46 -12.75 13.78
CA ARG A 397 21.77 -11.41 14.28
C ARG A 397 21.70 -10.39 13.15
N VAL A 398 21.03 -9.29 13.37
CA VAL A 398 20.92 -8.18 12.42
C VAL A 398 21.20 -6.85 13.12
N SER A 399 21.61 -5.84 12.34
CA SER A 399 21.90 -4.51 12.88
C SER A 399 20.88 -3.49 12.37
N ALA A 400 20.21 -2.80 13.27
CA ALA A 400 19.32 -1.67 12.93
C ALA A 400 20.06 -0.31 12.87
N LEU A 401 21.38 -0.29 13.13
CA LEU A 401 22.15 0.94 13.17
C LEU A 401 22.53 1.46 11.78
N PRO A 402 22.57 2.80 11.60
CA PRO A 402 23.17 3.40 10.42
C PRO A 402 24.68 3.16 10.38
N GLY A 403 25.25 3.19 9.17
CA GLY A 403 26.69 3.01 8.94
C GLY A 403 27.02 1.70 8.24
N LYS A 404 28.31 1.29 8.30
CA LYS A 404 28.80 0.12 7.56
C LYS A 404 28.18 -1.19 8.05
N VAL A 405 27.72 -2.00 7.12
CA VAL A 405 27.10 -3.31 7.33
C VAL A 405 27.99 -4.39 6.70
N ARG A 406 28.36 -5.41 7.48
CA ARG A 406 29.09 -6.58 6.97
C ARG A 406 28.14 -7.75 6.64
N GLN A 407 27.14 -7.97 7.48
CA GLN A 407 26.13 -9.02 7.37
C GLN A 407 24.78 -8.44 6.92
N VAL A 408 23.74 -8.52 7.75
CA VAL A 408 22.44 -7.95 7.43
C VAL A 408 22.17 -6.72 8.32
N GLY A 409 21.79 -5.62 7.67
CA GLY A 409 21.36 -4.39 8.30
C GLY A 409 19.90 -4.10 8.01
N LEU A 410 19.22 -3.46 8.96
CA LEU A 410 17.85 -3.01 8.82
C LEU A 410 17.81 -1.49 8.87
N ARG A 411 17.09 -0.87 7.93
CA ARG A 411 16.84 0.58 7.93
C ARG A 411 15.34 0.80 7.95
N PHE A 412 14.86 1.38 9.01
CA PHE A 412 13.46 1.71 9.21
C PHE A 412 13.21 3.19 8.88
N ALA A 413 12.09 3.46 8.23
CA ALA A 413 11.57 4.82 8.15
C ALA A 413 10.93 5.18 9.50
N PRO A 414 11.15 6.38 10.04
CA PRO A 414 10.50 6.84 11.27
C PRO A 414 9.07 7.37 11.00
N PRO A 415 8.14 7.20 11.96
CA PRO A 415 8.24 6.40 13.17
C PRO A 415 8.06 4.90 12.88
N ILE A 416 8.86 4.04 13.52
CA ILE A 416 8.94 2.61 13.15
C ILE A 416 7.60 1.89 13.23
N HIS A 417 6.76 2.18 14.22
CA HIS A 417 5.47 1.52 14.39
C HIS A 417 4.48 1.81 13.24
N ALA A 418 4.52 3.02 12.68
CA ALA A 418 3.60 3.46 11.63
C ALA A 418 4.16 3.29 10.21
N ALA A 419 5.46 3.50 10.01
CA ALA A 419 6.07 3.41 8.69
C ALA A 419 6.07 1.97 8.17
N ARG A 420 5.64 1.80 6.92
CA ARG A 420 5.49 0.47 6.30
C ARG A 420 6.80 -0.09 5.72
N LEU A 421 7.82 0.73 5.53
CA LEU A 421 9.08 0.34 4.88
C LEU A 421 10.11 -0.20 5.85
N ILE A 422 10.82 -1.24 5.41
CA ILE A 422 12.11 -1.64 5.95
C ILE A 422 13.09 -1.94 4.80
N GLU A 423 14.20 -1.21 4.71
CA GLU A 423 15.27 -1.57 3.77
C GLU A 423 16.19 -2.61 4.44
N VAL A 424 16.30 -3.76 3.81
CA VAL A 424 17.15 -4.87 4.26
C VAL A 424 18.49 -4.79 3.54
N ILE A 425 19.48 -4.24 4.22
CA ILE A 425 20.84 -4.08 3.70
C ILE A 425 21.56 -5.42 3.77
N VAL A 426 21.87 -5.99 2.62
CA VAL A 426 22.57 -7.27 2.50
C VAL A 426 24.04 -6.98 2.23
N GLY A 427 24.84 -7.12 3.28
CA GLY A 427 26.29 -6.89 3.22
C GLY A 427 27.05 -8.10 2.62
N PRO A 428 28.36 -7.95 2.36
CA PRO A 428 29.15 -8.97 1.66
C PRO A 428 29.35 -10.29 2.45
N ALA A 429 29.08 -10.31 3.75
CA ALA A 429 29.15 -11.49 4.62
C ALA A 429 27.77 -11.88 5.18
N ALA A 430 26.69 -11.50 4.50
CA ALA A 430 25.34 -11.86 4.89
C ALA A 430 25.11 -13.37 4.72
N MET A 431 24.50 -13.98 5.72
CA MET A 431 24.13 -15.40 5.69
C MET A 431 22.66 -15.53 5.26
N PRO A 432 22.28 -16.59 4.52
CA PRO A 432 20.90 -16.82 4.08
C PRO A 432 19.89 -16.79 5.23
N GLU A 433 20.23 -17.38 6.38
CA GLU A 433 19.38 -17.45 7.57
C GLU A 433 19.03 -16.04 8.12
N GLN A 434 19.97 -15.09 8.00
CA GLN A 434 19.74 -13.70 8.42
C GLN A 434 18.76 -12.98 7.48
N ILE A 435 18.77 -13.29 6.18
CA ILE A 435 17.85 -12.73 5.20
C ILE A 435 16.43 -13.30 5.43
N VAL A 436 16.35 -14.61 5.70
CA VAL A 436 15.09 -15.27 6.06
C VAL A 436 14.50 -14.68 7.34
N ALA A 437 15.32 -14.50 8.38
CA ALA A 437 14.91 -13.89 9.64
C ALA A 437 14.47 -12.41 9.46
N ALA A 438 15.18 -11.65 8.62
CA ALA A 438 14.80 -10.28 8.29
C ALA A 438 13.44 -10.21 7.57
N ARG A 439 13.16 -11.18 6.67
CA ARG A 439 11.85 -11.31 6.01
C ARG A 439 10.76 -11.70 7.00
N ALA A 440 11.03 -12.62 7.93
CA ALA A 440 10.11 -13.01 8.98
C ALA A 440 9.78 -11.82 9.90
N LEU A 441 10.79 -11.04 10.32
CA LEU A 441 10.58 -9.82 11.10
C LEU A 441 9.74 -8.78 10.36
N ALA A 442 10.03 -8.57 9.07
CA ALA A 442 9.24 -7.65 8.26
C ALA A 442 7.77 -8.07 8.17
N LYS A 443 7.51 -9.37 8.01
CA LYS A 443 6.15 -9.93 8.01
C LYS A 443 5.46 -9.73 9.38
N ALA A 444 6.13 -10.08 10.47
CA ALA A 444 5.60 -9.97 11.83
C ALA A 444 5.30 -8.51 12.23
N LEU A 445 6.12 -7.56 11.76
CA LEU A 445 5.91 -6.11 11.96
C LEU A 445 4.98 -5.48 10.92
N ASP A 446 4.39 -6.24 10.01
CA ASP A 446 3.57 -5.76 8.88
C ASP A 446 4.28 -4.70 8.04
N LYS A 447 5.52 -4.97 7.66
CA LYS A 447 6.32 -4.06 6.84
C LYS A 447 6.61 -4.63 5.45
N ILE A 448 6.91 -3.73 4.54
CA ILE A 448 7.36 -4.05 3.18
C ILE A 448 8.89 -4.02 3.18
N PRO A 449 9.55 -5.18 3.11
CA PRO A 449 10.99 -5.24 3.03
C PRO A 449 11.46 -4.97 1.61
N VAL A 450 12.48 -4.14 1.46
CA VAL A 450 13.19 -3.92 0.19
C VAL A 450 14.64 -4.32 0.34
N ARG A 451 15.12 -5.20 -0.54
CA ARG A 451 16.51 -5.68 -0.54
C ARG A 451 17.46 -4.64 -1.13
N VAL A 452 18.55 -4.37 -0.42
CA VAL A 452 19.61 -3.45 -0.83
C VAL A 452 20.97 -4.14 -0.67
N ASN A 453 21.65 -4.45 -1.78
CA ASN A 453 22.99 -5.03 -1.74
C ASN A 453 24.01 -3.90 -1.60
N SER A 454 24.40 -3.60 -0.37
CA SER A 454 25.34 -2.51 -0.09
C SER A 454 26.16 -2.76 1.17
N ARG A 455 27.13 -1.88 1.44
CA ARG A 455 27.89 -1.90 2.69
C ARG A 455 27.33 -0.98 3.78
N GLY A 456 26.08 -0.52 3.61
CA GLY A 456 25.39 0.33 4.59
C GLY A 456 24.62 1.50 3.98
N GLU A 457 24.77 1.73 2.68
CA GLU A 457 23.99 2.71 1.93
C GLU A 457 22.53 2.23 1.79
N SER A 458 21.58 3.16 1.83
CA SER A 458 20.16 2.88 1.62
C SER A 458 19.65 3.59 0.37
N ILE A 459 18.60 3.03 -0.26
CA ILE A 459 17.95 3.64 -1.42
C ILE A 459 17.37 5.01 -1.02
N ALA A 460 16.65 5.06 0.13
CA ALA A 460 16.05 6.29 0.62
C ALA A 460 17.06 7.43 0.77
N SER A 461 18.23 7.15 1.37
CA SER A 461 19.27 8.17 1.55
C SER A 461 19.87 8.65 0.23
N ARG A 462 20.06 7.76 -0.75
CA ARG A 462 20.57 8.12 -2.08
C ARG A 462 19.58 8.94 -2.89
N LEU A 463 18.29 8.55 -2.88
CA LEU A 463 17.24 9.30 -3.54
C LEU A 463 17.04 10.69 -2.95
N LEU A 464 17.06 10.79 -1.62
CA LEU A 464 16.95 12.07 -0.93
C LEU A 464 18.14 12.99 -1.26
N ALA A 465 19.35 12.45 -1.29
CA ALA A 465 20.54 13.19 -1.68
C ALA A 465 20.47 13.68 -3.14
N ALA A 466 19.99 12.82 -4.07
CA ALA A 466 19.82 13.20 -5.47
C ALA A 466 18.74 14.28 -5.64
N CYS A 467 17.60 14.14 -4.94
CA CYS A 467 16.53 15.13 -4.92
C CYS A 467 17.02 16.50 -4.46
N GLN A 468 17.72 16.54 -3.33
CA GLN A 468 18.22 17.79 -2.77
C GLN A 468 19.32 18.41 -3.65
N ARG A 469 20.23 17.59 -4.20
CA ARG A 469 21.28 18.07 -5.12
C ARG A 469 20.68 18.65 -6.40
N ALA A 470 19.60 18.06 -6.91
CA ALA A 470 18.87 18.61 -8.04
C ALA A 470 18.14 19.91 -7.68
N ALA A 471 17.52 19.98 -6.49
CA ALA A 471 16.89 21.21 -6.02
C ALA A 471 17.90 22.35 -5.81
N ASP A 472 19.05 22.06 -5.20
CA ASP A 472 20.15 23.02 -5.03
C ASP A 472 20.62 23.55 -6.40
N ALA A 473 20.80 22.70 -7.40
CA ALA A 473 21.18 23.09 -8.76
C ALA A 473 20.14 24.00 -9.43
N LEU A 474 18.86 23.75 -9.22
CA LEU A 474 17.81 24.64 -9.73
C LEU A 474 17.85 26.02 -9.06
N VAL A 475 18.21 26.10 -7.78
CA VAL A 475 18.44 27.40 -7.11
C VAL A 475 19.69 28.07 -7.66
N ASP A 476 20.78 27.34 -7.93
CA ASP A 476 21.98 27.91 -8.61
C ASP A 476 21.62 28.50 -9.98
N LEU A 477 20.67 27.91 -10.68
CA LEU A 477 20.12 28.40 -11.95
C LEU A 477 19.04 29.49 -11.76
N GLY A 478 18.87 30.00 -10.53
CA GLY A 478 18.02 31.13 -10.17
C GLY A 478 16.56 30.79 -9.88
N GLN A 479 16.16 29.52 -9.81
CA GLN A 479 14.79 29.20 -9.40
C GLN A 479 14.60 29.46 -7.89
N HIS A 480 13.45 30.00 -7.50
CA HIS A 480 13.17 30.25 -6.08
C HIS A 480 12.80 28.96 -5.35
N PRO A 481 13.33 28.68 -4.13
CA PRO A 481 12.98 27.50 -3.34
C PRO A 481 11.47 27.30 -3.17
N TYR A 482 10.69 28.37 -2.96
CA TYR A 482 9.23 28.29 -2.83
C TYR A 482 8.54 27.87 -4.11
N GLU A 483 9.00 28.31 -5.28
CA GLU A 483 8.46 27.87 -6.58
C GLU A 483 8.76 26.38 -6.82
N ILE A 484 9.96 25.94 -6.44
CA ILE A 484 10.32 24.52 -6.50
C ILE A 484 9.38 23.73 -5.59
N ASP A 485 9.25 24.10 -4.32
CA ASP A 485 8.40 23.39 -3.37
C ASP A 485 6.92 23.47 -3.73
N ARG A 486 6.42 24.63 -4.23
CA ARG A 486 5.05 24.80 -4.71
C ARG A 486 4.74 23.85 -5.86
N SER A 487 5.68 23.66 -6.79
CA SER A 487 5.53 22.74 -7.91
C SER A 487 5.21 21.31 -7.48
N PHE A 488 5.68 20.90 -6.31
CA PHE A 488 5.43 19.57 -5.75
C PHE A 488 4.20 19.53 -4.84
N ARG A 489 3.96 20.55 -4.02
CA ARG A 489 2.77 20.62 -3.15
C ARG A 489 1.47 20.55 -3.97
N ASP A 490 1.38 21.35 -5.02
CA ASP A 490 0.22 21.38 -5.92
C ASP A 490 0.04 20.05 -6.70
N TRP A 491 1.14 19.30 -6.86
CA TRP A 491 1.14 17.99 -7.51
C TRP A 491 0.76 16.85 -6.55
N GLY A 492 0.76 17.13 -5.23
CA GLY A 492 0.35 16.19 -4.18
C GLY A 492 1.49 15.66 -3.30
N TRP A 493 2.74 16.13 -3.47
CA TRP A 493 3.84 15.77 -2.58
C TRP A 493 3.99 16.79 -1.47
N HIS A 494 3.51 16.46 -0.26
CA HIS A 494 3.43 17.39 0.88
C HIS A 494 4.75 17.63 1.61
N ARG A 495 5.81 16.88 1.29
CA ARG A 495 7.17 17.06 1.85
C ARG A 495 8.18 17.37 0.75
N PRO A 496 8.03 18.51 0.06
CA PRO A 496 8.93 18.92 -1.00
C PRO A 496 10.33 19.23 -0.48
N PRO A 497 11.37 19.37 -1.35
CA PRO A 497 12.79 19.35 -0.98
C PRO A 497 13.20 20.31 0.12
N PHE A 498 12.83 21.59 0.03
CA PHE A 498 13.29 22.60 0.99
C PHE A 498 12.52 22.56 2.30
N LEU A 499 11.20 22.33 2.27
CA LEU A 499 10.41 22.10 3.47
C LEU A 499 10.89 20.85 4.24
N ALA A 500 11.19 19.78 3.54
CA ALA A 500 11.72 18.54 4.13
C ALA A 500 13.13 18.76 4.73
N SER A 501 13.96 19.62 4.10
CA SER A 501 15.29 19.96 4.62
C SER A 501 15.20 20.72 5.93
N ASP A 502 14.32 21.72 6.03
CA ASP A 502 14.08 22.46 7.26
C ASP A 502 13.58 21.56 8.40
N GLN A 503 12.65 20.65 8.09
CA GLN A 503 12.12 19.68 9.07
C GLN A 503 13.19 18.72 9.60
N ARG A 504 14.17 18.37 8.75
CA ARG A 504 15.28 17.48 9.12
C ARG A 504 16.38 18.21 9.92
N GLY A 505 16.55 19.51 9.69
CA GLY A 505 17.62 20.33 10.22
C GLY A 505 18.75 20.56 9.20
N LEU A 506 19.05 21.83 8.93
CA LEU A 506 20.01 22.22 7.90
C LEU A 506 21.48 21.94 8.25
N PRO A 507 21.94 22.00 9.52
CA PRO A 507 23.35 21.76 9.86
C PRO A 507 23.89 20.40 9.39
N ASP A 508 23.11 19.33 9.54
CA ASP A 508 23.50 18.00 9.06
C ASP A 508 23.57 17.94 7.53
N LEU A 509 22.69 18.65 6.85
CA LEU A 509 22.62 18.70 5.40
C LEU A 509 23.68 19.64 4.80
N ALA A 510 24.15 20.64 5.53
CA ALA A 510 25.21 21.56 5.14
C ALA A 510 26.56 20.85 4.91
N THR A 511 26.78 19.71 5.55
CA THR A 511 28.02 18.93 5.40
C THR A 511 28.06 18.04 4.16
N ARG A 512 27.01 18.02 3.32
CA ARG A 512 26.99 17.21 2.12
C ARG A 512 28.04 17.65 1.10
N PRO A 513 28.77 16.69 0.49
CA PRO A 513 29.73 17.01 -0.55
C PRO A 513 29.03 17.63 -1.77
N ARG A 514 29.69 18.58 -2.42
CA ARG A 514 29.25 19.25 -3.65
C ARG A 514 30.36 19.24 -4.70
N ALA A 515 29.97 19.40 -5.96
CA ALA A 515 30.95 19.62 -7.03
C ALA A 515 31.57 21.04 -6.94
N GLU A 516 32.77 21.21 -7.51
CA GLU A 516 33.38 22.52 -7.62
C GLU A 516 32.49 23.47 -8.45
N GLY A 517 32.24 24.67 -7.96
CA GLY A 517 31.36 25.65 -8.58
C GLY A 517 29.85 25.47 -8.33
N ALA A 518 29.41 24.34 -7.77
CA ALA A 518 28.03 24.13 -7.31
C ALA A 518 27.87 24.55 -5.84
N ARG A 519 26.68 25.01 -5.45
CA ARG A 519 26.38 25.34 -4.06
C ARG A 519 25.62 24.22 -3.34
N ASN A 520 25.80 24.15 -2.04
CA ASN A 520 24.91 23.48 -1.10
C ASN A 520 24.10 24.57 -0.38
N TRP A 521 22.87 24.76 -0.76
CA TRP A 521 22.05 25.84 -0.22
C TRP A 521 21.72 25.67 1.26
N CYS A 522 21.77 24.47 1.81
CA CYS A 522 21.71 24.29 3.26
C CYS A 522 22.94 24.87 3.96
N GLU A 523 24.14 24.77 3.36
CA GLU A 523 25.37 25.40 3.89
C GLU A 523 25.28 26.94 3.86
N VAL A 524 24.74 27.49 2.77
CA VAL A 524 24.51 28.95 2.67
C VAL A 524 23.53 29.41 3.76
N MET A 525 22.41 28.72 3.95
CA MET A 525 21.43 29.04 5.01
C MET A 525 22.07 28.99 6.40
N VAL A 526 22.81 27.94 6.71
CA VAL A 526 23.50 27.79 8.00
C VAL A 526 24.54 28.95 8.22
N GLY A 527 25.21 29.37 7.15
CA GLY A 527 26.10 30.55 7.18
C GLY A 527 25.40 31.88 7.56
N HIS A 528 24.07 31.92 7.41
CA HIS A 528 23.21 33.04 7.83
C HIS A 528 22.41 32.74 9.11
N ASP A 529 22.92 31.87 9.97
CA ASP A 529 22.31 31.47 11.27
C ASP A 529 20.89 30.81 11.12
N ARG A 530 20.60 30.20 9.97
CA ARG A 530 19.32 29.57 9.66
C ARG A 530 19.46 28.05 9.73
N ALA A 531 19.03 27.47 10.86
CA ALA A 531 19.23 26.04 11.15
C ALA A 531 18.02 25.15 10.77
N GLY A 532 16.96 25.71 10.23
CA GLY A 532 15.71 25.01 9.93
C GLY A 532 14.70 25.08 11.08
N ARG A 533 13.78 24.11 11.10
CA ARG A 533 12.64 24.08 12.05
C ARG A 533 13.06 24.26 13.51
N THR A 534 14.11 23.61 13.97
CA THR A 534 14.57 23.68 15.37
C THR A 534 15.17 25.03 15.73
N GLY A 535 15.66 25.77 14.75
CA GLY A 535 16.23 27.13 14.92
C GLY A 535 15.19 28.24 14.70
N GLY A 536 13.95 27.93 14.39
CA GLY A 536 12.90 28.91 14.10
C GLY A 536 12.97 29.51 12.69
N ALA A 537 14.08 29.35 11.97
CA ALA A 537 14.26 29.80 10.60
C ALA A 537 15.19 28.84 9.81
N GLY A 538 14.82 28.57 8.58
CA GLY A 538 15.57 27.84 7.58
C GLY A 538 15.33 28.44 6.21
N PHE A 539 14.87 27.66 5.22
CA PHE A 539 14.25 28.18 4.01
C PHE A 539 12.90 28.82 4.34
N TYR A 540 12.20 28.30 5.36
CA TYR A 540 10.93 28.83 5.89
C TYR A 540 11.13 29.42 7.28
N LEU A 541 10.23 30.32 7.68
CA LEU A 541 10.05 30.71 9.08
C LEU A 541 9.17 29.67 9.77
N TRP A 542 9.49 29.35 11.02
CA TRP A 542 8.79 28.34 11.82
C TRP A 542 8.26 28.95 13.11
N GLU A 543 6.96 29.18 13.20
CA GLU A 543 6.31 29.86 14.30
C GLU A 543 5.18 29.04 14.91
N GLY A 544 4.86 29.30 16.17
CA GLY A 544 3.77 28.66 16.89
C GLY A 544 4.12 27.37 17.65
N THR A 545 3.12 26.74 18.24
CA THR A 545 3.26 25.48 18.98
C THR A 545 2.06 24.56 18.65
N PRO A 546 2.23 23.54 17.82
CA PRO A 546 3.47 23.13 17.15
C PRO A 546 3.95 24.14 16.08
N PRO A 547 5.27 24.21 15.76
CA PRO A 547 5.79 25.12 14.75
C PRO A 547 5.19 24.85 13.36
N VAL A 548 4.68 25.91 12.71
CA VAL A 548 4.08 25.89 11.35
C VAL A 548 4.99 26.68 10.40
N PRO A 549 5.26 26.16 9.18
CA PRO A 549 6.09 26.86 8.20
C PRO A 549 5.33 27.99 7.51
N SER A 550 5.99 29.14 7.32
CA SER A 550 5.55 30.25 6.49
C SER A 550 6.67 30.73 5.58
N GLU A 551 6.33 31.34 4.44
CA GLU A 551 7.30 31.93 3.52
C GLU A 551 7.96 33.15 4.18
N ASP A 552 9.30 33.26 4.04
CA ASP A 552 10.10 34.36 4.58
C ASP A 552 10.32 35.44 3.50
N PRO A 553 9.84 36.67 3.69
CA PRO A 553 10.06 37.76 2.75
C PRO A 553 11.55 38.12 2.54
N GLU A 554 12.41 37.86 3.54
CA GLU A 554 13.84 38.22 3.47
C GLU A 554 14.65 37.18 2.66
N LEU A 555 14.11 35.96 2.47
CA LEU A 555 14.83 34.90 1.74
C LEU A 555 15.18 35.33 0.30
N THR A 556 14.30 36.05 -0.37
CA THR A 556 14.54 36.50 -1.75
C THR A 556 15.77 37.39 -1.85
N ALA A 557 15.91 38.36 -0.95
CA ALA A 557 17.05 39.28 -0.93
C ALA A 557 18.37 38.54 -0.64
N LEU A 558 18.34 37.56 0.25
CA LEU A 558 19.48 36.68 0.56
C LEU A 558 19.90 35.85 -0.66
N LEU A 559 18.95 35.25 -1.34
CA LEU A 559 19.22 34.45 -2.53
C LEU A 559 19.76 35.30 -3.69
N ASP A 560 19.20 36.50 -3.93
CA ASP A 560 19.59 37.38 -5.03
C ASP A 560 21.00 37.95 -4.86
N ALA A 561 21.51 38.02 -3.62
CA ALA A 561 22.89 38.36 -3.36
C ALA A 561 23.88 37.26 -3.76
N GLU A 562 23.41 36.00 -3.82
CA GLU A 562 24.25 34.81 -3.98
C GLU A 562 24.12 34.15 -5.36
N ARG A 563 23.09 34.45 -6.14
CA ARG A 563 22.77 33.76 -7.41
C ARG A 563 22.43 34.73 -8.56
N PRO A 564 22.64 34.35 -9.84
CA PRO A 564 22.20 35.15 -10.97
C PRO A 564 20.66 35.15 -11.09
N ALA A 565 20.12 36.20 -11.72
CA ALA A 565 18.75 36.24 -12.16
C ALA A 565 18.48 35.16 -13.24
N ALA A 566 17.39 34.45 -13.13
CA ALA A 566 17.07 33.37 -14.01
C ALA A 566 15.80 33.57 -14.83
N LYS A 567 15.72 32.79 -15.92
CA LYS A 567 14.44 32.54 -16.61
C LYS A 567 13.63 31.54 -15.80
N PRO A 568 12.39 31.86 -15.39
CA PRO A 568 11.54 30.93 -14.68
C PRO A 568 11.29 29.65 -15.46
N LEU A 569 11.38 28.50 -14.80
CA LEU A 569 10.94 27.21 -15.31
C LEU A 569 9.47 26.97 -14.93
N SER A 570 8.74 26.26 -15.79
CA SER A 570 7.39 25.79 -15.43
C SER A 570 7.47 24.73 -14.33
N HIS A 571 6.39 24.57 -13.56
CA HIS A 571 6.29 23.53 -12.53
C HIS A 571 6.55 22.11 -13.09
N GLU A 572 6.10 21.85 -14.31
CA GLU A 572 6.37 20.58 -14.98
C GLU A 572 7.86 20.38 -15.31
N GLN A 573 8.55 21.44 -15.78
CA GLN A 573 10.00 21.37 -16.05
C GLN A 573 10.80 21.15 -14.75
N ILE A 574 10.43 21.80 -13.65
CA ILE A 574 11.04 21.60 -12.33
C ILE A 574 10.89 20.14 -11.91
N ARG A 575 9.67 19.60 -11.94
CA ARG A 575 9.42 18.20 -11.58
C ARG A 575 10.16 17.22 -12.48
N ARG A 576 10.17 17.46 -13.79
CA ARG A 576 10.88 16.63 -14.77
C ARG A 576 12.37 16.53 -14.50
N LEU A 577 13.00 17.64 -14.11
CA LEU A 577 14.43 17.69 -13.77
C LEU A 577 14.70 16.95 -12.44
N ILE A 578 13.94 17.23 -11.39
CA ILE A 578 14.16 16.59 -10.09
C ILE A 578 13.88 15.08 -10.14
N PHE A 579 12.77 14.66 -10.73
CA PHE A 579 12.50 13.22 -10.90
C PHE A 579 13.47 12.55 -11.88
N GLY A 580 13.92 13.28 -12.91
CA GLY A 580 14.97 12.83 -13.81
C GLY A 580 16.28 12.55 -13.08
N ALA A 581 16.71 13.46 -12.20
CA ALA A 581 17.90 13.26 -11.36
C ALA A 581 17.75 12.11 -10.38
N MET A 582 16.58 11.96 -9.73
CA MET A 582 16.29 10.83 -8.84
C MET A 582 16.31 9.50 -9.60
N ALA A 583 15.72 9.44 -10.79
CA ALA A 583 15.72 8.24 -11.64
C ALA A 583 17.12 7.93 -12.21
N ASN A 584 17.93 8.96 -12.50
CA ASN A 584 19.32 8.77 -12.91
C ASN A 584 20.16 8.17 -11.78
N GLU A 585 19.93 8.60 -10.54
CA GLU A 585 20.52 7.96 -9.36
C GLU A 585 20.01 6.53 -9.18
N GLY A 586 18.73 6.29 -9.45
CA GLY A 586 18.15 4.94 -9.52
C GLY A 586 18.85 4.06 -10.55
N ALA A 587 19.12 4.60 -11.73
CA ALA A 587 19.86 3.91 -12.79
C ALA A 587 21.30 3.55 -12.36
N ARG A 588 21.99 4.44 -11.61
CA ARG A 588 23.30 4.14 -11.00
C ARG A 588 23.23 3.01 -9.98
N MET A 589 22.19 2.99 -9.15
CA MET A 589 21.96 1.90 -8.19
C MET A 589 21.71 0.56 -8.88
N LEU A 590 20.96 0.54 -9.98
CA LEU A 590 20.75 -0.65 -10.80
C LEU A 590 22.06 -1.12 -11.46
N ALA A 591 22.80 -0.21 -12.10
CA ALA A 591 24.05 -0.51 -12.77
C ALA A 591 25.12 -1.07 -11.83
N SER A 592 25.15 -0.61 -10.58
CA SER A 592 26.06 -1.12 -9.54
C SER A 592 25.62 -2.44 -8.90
N GLY A 593 24.43 -2.96 -9.22
CA GLY A 593 23.84 -4.14 -8.58
C GLY A 593 23.39 -3.92 -7.14
N MET A 594 23.34 -2.66 -6.68
CA MET A 594 22.82 -2.32 -5.35
C MET A 594 21.35 -2.69 -5.22
N VAL A 595 20.58 -2.48 -6.30
CA VAL A 595 19.15 -2.77 -6.40
C VAL A 595 18.93 -3.66 -7.62
N ALA A 596 18.03 -4.62 -7.50
CA ALA A 596 17.76 -5.55 -8.58
C ALA A 596 16.72 -5.00 -9.59
N ARG A 597 15.76 -4.18 -9.14
CA ARG A 597 14.59 -3.76 -9.90
C ARG A 597 14.32 -2.28 -9.74
N PRO A 598 13.92 -1.57 -10.82
CA PRO A 598 13.43 -0.19 -10.72
C PRO A 598 12.27 -0.01 -9.76
N SER A 599 11.34 -0.97 -9.72
CA SER A 599 10.17 -0.94 -8.83
C SER A 599 10.53 -0.93 -7.34
N ASP A 600 11.65 -1.53 -6.94
CA ASP A 600 12.13 -1.50 -5.55
C ASP A 600 12.51 -0.06 -5.14
N ILE A 601 13.03 0.73 -6.09
CA ILE A 601 13.36 2.16 -5.90
C ILE A 601 12.07 2.96 -5.71
N ASP A 602 11.04 2.70 -6.53
CA ASP A 602 9.75 3.36 -6.45
C ASP A 602 9.02 3.04 -5.13
N VAL A 603 9.09 1.79 -4.65
CA VAL A 603 8.56 1.40 -3.33
C VAL A 603 9.21 2.22 -2.22
N VAL A 604 10.53 2.36 -2.25
CA VAL A 604 11.24 3.17 -1.24
C VAL A 604 10.88 4.65 -1.36
N ALA A 605 10.77 5.18 -2.56
CA ALA A 605 10.43 6.59 -2.78
C ALA A 605 9.02 6.92 -2.24
N THR A 606 8.03 6.06 -2.48
CA THR A 606 6.66 6.27 -2.00
C THR A 606 6.52 6.06 -0.50
N LEU A 607 7.22 5.08 0.09
CA LEU A 607 7.05 4.72 1.50
C LEU A 607 8.00 5.46 2.47
N ALA A 608 9.14 5.98 1.99
CA ALA A 608 10.11 6.67 2.85
C ALA A 608 10.19 8.19 2.60
N LEU A 609 9.92 8.64 1.36
CA LEU A 609 9.97 10.05 0.99
C LEU A 609 8.58 10.68 0.88
N ASP A 610 7.52 9.93 1.19
CA ASP A 610 6.11 10.34 1.08
C ASP A 610 5.71 10.83 -0.32
N LEU A 611 6.31 10.27 -1.39
CA LEU A 611 5.80 10.53 -2.73
C LEU A 611 4.38 9.98 -2.84
N PRO A 612 3.44 10.72 -3.47
CA PRO A 612 2.07 10.26 -3.61
C PRO A 612 2.02 8.91 -4.34
N ARG A 613 1.52 7.87 -3.67
CA ARG A 613 1.48 6.51 -4.22
C ARG A 613 0.70 6.44 -5.53
N TRP A 614 -0.33 7.26 -5.68
CA TRP A 614 -1.15 7.40 -6.88
C TRP A 614 -0.46 8.13 -8.04
N ARG A 615 0.74 8.68 -7.81
CA ARG A 615 1.64 9.22 -8.86
C ARG A 615 2.75 8.25 -9.22
N GLY A 616 3.09 7.31 -8.32
CA GLY A 616 4.23 6.42 -8.45
C GLY A 616 5.55 7.03 -8.01
N GLY A 617 6.62 6.24 -8.09
CA GLY A 617 7.98 6.69 -7.77
C GLY A 617 8.75 7.23 -8.99
N PRO A 618 10.01 7.66 -8.80
CA PRO A 618 10.79 8.32 -9.84
C PRO A 618 11.04 7.48 -11.09
N MET A 619 11.19 6.16 -10.96
CA MET A 619 11.43 5.26 -12.10
C MET A 619 10.19 5.12 -12.98
N HIS A 620 8.99 5.06 -12.36
CA HIS A 620 7.71 5.09 -13.05
C HIS A 620 7.46 6.46 -13.71
N LEU A 621 7.67 7.55 -12.97
CA LEU A 621 7.38 8.92 -13.41
C LEU A 621 8.18 9.34 -14.64
N VAL A 622 9.44 8.96 -14.75
CA VAL A 622 10.23 9.30 -15.95
C VAL A 622 9.71 8.56 -17.20
N GLY A 623 9.01 7.44 -17.02
CA GLY A 623 8.25 6.78 -18.09
C GLY A 623 7.04 7.61 -18.51
N VAL A 624 6.29 8.16 -17.57
CA VAL A 624 5.13 9.04 -17.80
C VAL A 624 5.55 10.34 -18.51
N TYR A 625 6.64 10.99 -18.06
CA TYR A 625 7.19 12.19 -18.70
C TYR A 625 7.84 11.91 -20.08
N GLY A 626 8.11 10.65 -20.38
CA GLY A 626 8.84 10.19 -21.57
C GLY A 626 10.35 10.28 -21.40
N LEU A 627 11.03 9.13 -21.45
CA LEU A 627 12.48 9.01 -21.20
C LEU A 627 13.33 9.93 -22.09
N LEU A 628 12.95 10.12 -23.36
CA LEU A 628 13.67 11.02 -24.27
C LEU A 628 13.57 12.48 -23.82
N SER A 629 12.39 12.89 -23.34
CA SER A 629 12.14 14.25 -22.83
C SER A 629 12.93 14.51 -21.56
N VAL A 630 12.94 13.55 -20.64
CA VAL A 630 13.73 13.62 -19.39
C VAL A 630 15.22 13.68 -19.70
N ARG A 631 15.71 12.78 -20.55
CA ARG A 631 17.12 12.77 -20.95
C ARG A 631 17.56 14.08 -21.56
N ARG A 632 16.79 14.64 -22.51
CA ARG A 632 17.10 15.94 -23.12
C ARG A 632 17.11 17.09 -22.11
N ALA A 633 16.20 17.05 -21.13
CA ALA A 633 16.17 18.06 -20.08
C ALA A 633 17.43 18.02 -19.19
N MET A 634 17.93 16.82 -18.87
CA MET A 634 19.19 16.66 -18.10
C MET A 634 20.42 17.03 -18.95
N ASP A 635 20.52 16.53 -20.19
CA ASP A 635 21.64 16.83 -21.11
C ASP A 635 21.74 18.33 -21.43
N GLY A 636 20.62 19.03 -21.46
CA GLY A 636 20.55 20.46 -21.80
C GLY A 636 20.76 21.41 -20.62
N LEU A 637 21.03 20.89 -19.40
CA LEU A 637 21.21 21.71 -18.23
C LEU A 637 22.66 22.21 -18.13
N ASP A 638 22.88 23.52 -18.28
CA ASP A 638 24.17 24.15 -18.11
C ASP A 638 24.42 24.41 -16.60
N HIS A 639 25.10 23.47 -15.94
CA HIS A 639 25.38 23.53 -14.51
C HIS A 639 26.78 22.95 -14.23
N PRO A 640 27.57 23.53 -13.28
CA PRO A 640 28.92 23.06 -12.93
C PRO A 640 28.98 21.56 -12.58
N ASP A 641 27.91 21.01 -12.02
CA ASP A 641 27.81 19.60 -11.66
C ASP A 641 27.36 18.71 -12.86
N ALA A 642 28.04 18.85 -14.00
CA ALA A 642 27.71 18.13 -15.23
C ALA A 642 27.71 16.58 -15.04
N ALA A 643 28.60 16.05 -14.20
CA ALA A 643 28.69 14.61 -13.92
C ALA A 643 27.44 14.05 -13.21
N PHE A 644 26.81 14.85 -12.37
CA PHE A 644 25.55 14.48 -11.71
C PHE A 644 24.39 14.40 -12.72
N TRP A 645 24.34 15.37 -13.65
CA TRP A 645 23.28 15.49 -14.64
C TRP A 645 23.45 14.55 -15.85
N ALA A 646 24.65 14.01 -16.08
CA ALA A 646 24.92 13.08 -17.17
C ALA A 646 24.01 11.84 -17.07
N PRO A 647 23.13 11.58 -18.07
CA PRO A 647 22.24 10.43 -18.02
C PRO A 647 22.99 9.11 -18.11
N GLU A 648 22.61 8.16 -17.28
CA GLU A 648 23.14 6.80 -17.32
C GLU A 648 22.86 6.11 -18.68
N PRO A 649 23.76 5.25 -19.16
CA PRO A 649 23.63 4.58 -20.46
C PRO A 649 22.30 3.87 -20.68
N VAL A 650 21.71 3.31 -19.62
CA VAL A 650 20.42 2.58 -19.67
C VAL A 650 19.27 3.45 -20.21
N PHE A 651 19.29 4.78 -20.02
CA PHE A 651 18.30 5.66 -20.65
C PHE A 651 18.34 5.55 -22.18
N GLY A 652 19.56 5.57 -22.75
CA GLY A 652 19.75 5.43 -24.18
C GLY A 652 19.30 4.08 -24.73
N GLU A 653 19.57 3.01 -23.98
CA GLU A 653 19.17 1.65 -24.35
C GLU A 653 17.65 1.49 -24.34
N LEU A 654 16.98 1.97 -23.30
CA LEU A 654 15.52 1.93 -23.18
C LEU A 654 14.84 2.75 -24.26
N ILE A 655 15.32 3.97 -24.53
CA ILE A 655 14.80 4.84 -25.59
C ILE A 655 14.92 4.16 -26.96
N LYS A 656 16.10 3.59 -27.29
CA LYS A 656 16.36 2.90 -28.56
C LYS A 656 15.40 1.73 -28.79
N ASN A 657 15.01 1.04 -27.71
CA ASN A 657 14.14 -0.13 -27.78
C ASN A 657 12.64 0.20 -27.54
N GLY A 658 12.26 1.46 -27.42
CA GLY A 658 10.87 1.88 -27.13
C GLY A 658 10.33 1.34 -25.81
N ARG A 659 11.19 1.18 -24.78
CA ARG A 659 10.86 0.62 -23.48
C ARG A 659 10.97 1.67 -22.37
N SER A 660 10.31 1.42 -21.24
CA SER A 660 10.48 2.15 -19.99
C SER A 660 11.26 1.33 -18.97
N PHE A 661 11.56 1.91 -17.82
CA PHE A 661 12.16 1.19 -16.69
C PHE A 661 11.31 0.03 -16.20
N GLU A 662 10.00 0.06 -16.40
CA GLU A 662 9.10 -1.05 -16.04
C GLU A 662 9.50 -2.36 -16.70
N ALA A 663 10.04 -2.33 -17.89
CA ALA A 663 10.51 -3.51 -18.62
C ALA A 663 11.70 -4.22 -17.93
N LEU A 664 12.35 -3.58 -16.97
CA LEU A 664 13.45 -4.13 -16.19
C LEU A 664 12.98 -4.78 -14.87
N ASN A 665 11.70 -4.77 -14.55
CA ASN A 665 11.10 -5.36 -13.35
C ASN A 665 10.88 -6.89 -13.51
N ARG A 666 11.90 -7.66 -13.82
CA ARG A 666 11.82 -9.12 -13.99
C ARG A 666 12.08 -9.87 -12.69
#